data_3fdb5fa57a406a6e7235a8c670b7b6b3
#
_entry.id   3fdb5fa57a406a6e7235a8c670b7b6b3
#
_cell.length_a   1.000
_cell.length_b   1.000
_cell.length_c   1.000
_cell.angle_alpha   90.00
_cell.angle_beta   90.00
_cell.angle_gamma   90.00
#
_symmetry.space_group_name_H-M   'P 1'
#
loop_
_entity.id
_entity.type
_entity.pdbx_description
1 polymer ?
#
loop_
_entity_poly.entity_id
_entity_poly.type
_entity_poly.pdbx_seq_one_letter_code
_entity_poly.pdbx_strand_id
1 'polypeptide(L)'
;MRVLKFGGTSLANPERFSQAAQLIEKAHLEEQAAGVLSAPAKITNHLVALSEKAALNQSTDTHFNEAIEIFYNIINGLHAENNKFDLAGTKALIDAEFAQIKGLLEEIRQAGKVEDKVKATIDCRGEKLSIAMMKAWFEARGYSVHIVDPVKQLLAQGGYLESSVDIEESTKRVDAKSIGKDKVVLMAGFTACNDKGELVLLGRNGSDYSAACLAACLDASVCEIWTDVDGVYTCDPRLVPDARLLPSLSYREAMELSYFGAKVIHPRTIGPLLPKQIPCVIKNTGNSSAPGSIIDGHVKSEGLQVKGITNLDNVAMFNVSGPGMQGMVGMAARVFSAMSKAGISVILITQSSSEYSISFCVPVKSADAAKAILEQEFAAELKAHDLEPIEVAKDLSIISVVGDGMKQAKGIAARFFSALAQANISLVAIAQGSSERSISAVVAQNKAIEAVKATHQAIFNNKKVVDMFLVGVGGVGGELIEQIKQQKDYLAKKDIEIRVCALANSTKMLLDENGLNLDNWKADLENATQPSDFDVLLSFIKLHHVVNPVFVDCTTAESVAGLYARALKEGFHVVTPNKKANTRELAYYHELRRNAQASQHKFLYETNVGAGLPVIENLQNLLAAGDELEYFEGILSGSLSFIFGKLEEGLSLSEVTALAREKGFTEPDPRDDLSGQDVARKLLILAREAGLELELSDVEVEGVLPKGFSEGKSADEFMAMLPQLDAEFKARVEAAKAEGKVLRYVGQIKDGHCKVSIIAVDQNNPLYKVKDGENALAFYTRYYQPIPLLLRGYGAGNAVTAAGIFADILRTLHH
;
A
#
# COMPACT_ATOMS: atom_id res chain seq x y z
N MET A 1 0.15 -11.45 41.62
CA MET A 1 1.42 -12.00 41.06
C MET A 1 1.45 -11.73 39.59
N ARG A 2 2.61 -11.30 39.04
CA ARG A 2 2.82 -11.05 37.59
C ARG A 2 3.53 -12.25 36.96
N VAL A 3 3.15 -12.62 35.74
CA VAL A 3 3.85 -13.66 34.99
C VAL A 3 4.55 -13.00 33.81
N LEU A 4 5.87 -13.18 33.70
CA LEU A 4 6.70 -12.62 32.63
C LEU A 4 7.29 -13.79 31.82
N LYS A 5 7.02 -13.80 30.51
CA LYS A 5 7.59 -14.80 29.60
C LYS A 5 8.69 -14.18 28.75
N PHE A 6 9.82 -14.86 28.65
CA PHE A 6 10.93 -14.43 27.77
C PHE A 6 11.16 -15.44 26.65
N GLY A 7 11.13 -14.92 25.39
CA GLY A 7 11.40 -15.70 24.20
C GLY A 7 12.89 -16.00 24.01
N GLY A 8 13.21 -16.89 23.07
CA GLY A 8 14.59 -17.27 22.80
C GLY A 8 15.49 -16.10 22.39
N THR A 9 14.97 -15.12 21.64
CA THR A 9 15.69 -13.89 21.28
C THR A 9 16.01 -13.01 22.49
N SER A 10 15.16 -13.05 23.52
CA SER A 10 15.36 -12.35 24.79
C SER A 10 16.38 -13.04 25.72
N LEU A 11 16.83 -14.24 25.35
CA LEU A 11 17.78 -15.07 26.13
C LEU A 11 19.02 -15.44 25.29
N ALA A 12 19.23 -14.79 24.14
CA ALA A 12 20.16 -15.23 23.10
C ALA A 12 21.65 -15.12 23.46
N ASN A 13 22.00 -14.25 24.38
CA ASN A 13 23.37 -13.94 24.77
C ASN A 13 23.41 -13.46 26.23
N PRO A 14 24.61 -13.30 26.86
CA PRO A 14 24.74 -12.90 28.24
C PRO A 14 23.99 -11.61 28.60
N GLU A 15 24.10 -10.57 27.76
CA GLU A 15 23.54 -9.25 28.01
C GLU A 15 22.00 -9.32 28.01
N ARG A 16 21.41 -10.03 27.05
CA ARG A 16 19.94 -10.19 26.97
C ARG A 16 19.42 -11.08 28.09
N PHE A 17 20.18 -12.11 28.45
CA PHE A 17 19.82 -13.02 29.57
C PHE A 17 19.82 -12.26 30.90
N SER A 18 20.83 -11.46 31.15
CA SER A 18 20.93 -10.56 32.33
C SER A 18 19.79 -9.53 32.32
N GLN A 19 19.50 -8.92 31.18
CA GLN A 19 18.39 -7.97 31.04
C GLN A 19 17.03 -8.62 31.37
N ALA A 20 16.79 -9.84 30.90
CA ALA A 20 15.59 -10.60 31.24
C ALA A 20 15.50 -10.87 32.76
N ALA A 21 16.61 -11.25 33.38
CA ALA A 21 16.68 -11.44 34.81
C ALA A 21 16.40 -10.16 35.63
N GLN A 22 16.96 -9.02 35.19
CA GLN A 22 16.71 -7.70 35.81
C GLN A 22 15.25 -7.28 35.68
N LEU A 23 14.58 -7.59 34.55
CA LEU A 23 13.15 -7.31 34.39
C LEU A 23 12.28 -8.15 35.31
N ILE A 24 12.61 -9.43 35.51
CA ILE A 24 11.94 -10.28 36.53
C ILE A 24 12.18 -9.73 37.95
N GLU A 25 13.42 -9.33 38.26
CA GLU A 25 13.79 -8.74 39.56
C GLU A 25 12.99 -7.47 39.84
N LYS A 26 12.96 -6.55 38.86
CA LYS A 26 12.17 -5.30 38.93
C LYS A 26 10.69 -5.58 39.18
N ALA A 27 10.12 -6.51 38.43
CA ALA A 27 8.71 -6.89 38.59
C ALA A 27 8.46 -7.50 39.98
N HIS A 28 9.38 -8.34 40.48
CA HIS A 28 9.29 -8.96 41.79
C HIS A 28 9.35 -7.96 42.96
N LEU A 29 10.10 -6.88 42.83
CA LEU A 29 10.13 -5.78 43.79
C LEU A 29 8.82 -4.97 43.86
N GLU A 30 8.10 -4.89 42.77
CA GLU A 30 6.79 -4.24 42.73
C GLU A 30 5.66 -5.15 43.19
N GLU A 31 5.65 -6.38 42.68
CA GLU A 31 4.68 -7.43 42.96
C GLU A 31 5.36 -8.79 42.72
N GLN A 32 5.07 -9.84 43.51
CA GLN A 32 5.64 -11.16 43.30
C GLN A 32 5.57 -11.57 41.81
N ALA A 33 6.71 -11.99 41.25
CA ALA A 33 6.86 -12.31 39.84
C ALA A 33 7.16 -13.79 39.59
N ALA A 34 6.61 -14.29 38.49
CA ALA A 34 6.90 -15.59 37.92
C ALA A 34 7.54 -15.44 36.53
N GLY A 35 8.75 -15.94 36.33
CA GLY A 35 9.45 -15.96 35.05
C GLY A 35 9.24 -17.30 34.31
N VAL A 36 8.73 -17.23 33.08
CA VAL A 36 8.62 -18.38 32.16
C VAL A 36 9.64 -18.21 31.03
N LEU A 37 10.56 -19.17 30.91
CA LEU A 37 11.70 -19.05 30.01
C LEU A 37 11.63 -20.04 28.84
N SER A 38 11.92 -19.55 27.65
CA SER A 38 12.22 -20.39 26.49
C SER A 38 13.66 -20.87 26.49
N ALA A 39 14.01 -21.79 25.57
CA ALA A 39 15.41 -22.04 25.24
C ALA A 39 16.04 -20.76 24.61
N PRO A 40 17.36 -20.52 24.85
CA PRO A 40 18.09 -19.48 24.12
C PRO A 40 17.95 -19.60 22.59
N ALA A 41 18.05 -18.49 21.88
CA ALA A 41 17.90 -18.49 20.42
C ALA A 41 18.79 -19.54 19.73
N LYS A 42 18.27 -20.20 18.71
CA LYS A 42 18.85 -21.28 17.91
C LYS A 42 18.96 -22.66 18.63
N ILE A 43 18.89 -22.75 19.98
CA ILE A 43 19.05 -24.02 20.70
C ILE A 43 18.01 -25.04 20.22
N THR A 44 16.73 -24.70 20.18
CA THR A 44 15.68 -25.65 19.76
C THR A 44 15.94 -26.16 18.32
N ASN A 45 16.43 -25.29 17.42
CA ASN A 45 16.78 -25.70 16.06
C ASN A 45 17.95 -26.71 16.04
N HIS A 46 18.97 -26.49 16.87
CA HIS A 46 20.07 -27.43 16.97
C HIS A 46 19.59 -28.77 17.57
N LEU A 47 18.76 -28.76 18.60
CA LEU A 47 18.24 -29.99 19.23
C LEU A 47 17.38 -30.81 18.25
N VAL A 48 16.51 -30.17 17.50
CA VAL A 48 15.72 -30.83 16.43
C VAL A 48 16.63 -31.40 15.34
N ALA A 49 17.62 -30.64 14.87
CA ALA A 49 18.57 -31.12 13.87
C ALA A 49 19.41 -32.31 14.35
N LEU A 50 19.77 -32.35 15.66
CA LEU A 50 20.46 -33.48 16.27
C LEU A 50 19.67 -34.78 16.15
N SER A 51 18.37 -34.75 16.51
CA SER A 51 17.46 -35.88 16.41
C SER A 51 17.28 -36.37 14.97
N GLU A 52 17.05 -35.46 14.04
CA GLU A 52 16.84 -35.78 12.63
C GLU A 52 18.10 -36.38 11.97
N LYS A 53 19.27 -35.78 12.22
CA LYS A 53 20.56 -36.32 11.70
C LYS A 53 20.94 -37.65 12.30
N ALA A 54 20.66 -37.84 13.58
CA ALA A 54 20.92 -39.14 14.25
C ALA A 54 20.08 -40.25 13.61
N ALA A 55 18.80 -40.01 13.30
CA ALA A 55 17.94 -41.00 12.63
C ALA A 55 18.43 -41.35 11.23
N LEU A 56 19.06 -40.38 10.54
CA LEU A 56 19.68 -40.59 9.22
C LEU A 56 21.12 -41.12 9.31
N ASN A 57 21.62 -41.46 10.50
CA ASN A 57 23.00 -41.88 10.77
C ASN A 57 24.07 -40.92 10.24
N GLN A 58 23.75 -39.58 10.26
CA GLN A 58 24.65 -38.49 9.88
C GLN A 58 25.41 -37.96 11.13
N SER A 59 26.53 -37.24 10.91
CA SER A 59 27.23 -36.55 11.99
C SER A 59 26.38 -35.50 12.69
N THR A 60 26.37 -35.51 14.02
CA THR A 60 25.69 -34.54 14.88
C THR A 60 26.62 -33.53 15.52
N ASP A 61 27.95 -33.68 15.33
CA ASP A 61 28.98 -32.97 16.10
C ASP A 61 28.91 -31.46 16.00
N THR A 62 28.67 -30.94 14.79
CA THR A 62 28.56 -29.50 14.58
C THR A 62 27.42 -28.88 15.39
N HIS A 63 26.19 -29.40 15.28
CA HIS A 63 25.04 -28.89 16.03
C HIS A 63 25.19 -29.07 17.54
N PHE A 64 25.81 -30.19 17.95
CA PHE A 64 26.07 -30.50 19.35
C PHE A 64 27.04 -29.47 19.98
N ASN A 65 28.16 -29.18 19.29
CA ASN A 65 29.16 -28.25 19.77
C ASN A 65 28.63 -26.80 19.75
N GLU A 66 27.94 -26.40 18.68
CA GLU A 66 27.32 -25.07 18.58
C GLU A 66 26.29 -24.82 19.70
N ALA A 67 25.49 -25.83 20.04
CA ALA A 67 24.50 -25.72 21.12
C ALA A 67 25.17 -25.57 22.51
N ILE A 68 26.18 -26.36 22.81
CA ILE A 68 26.94 -26.24 24.06
C ILE A 68 27.63 -24.87 24.15
N GLU A 69 28.23 -24.40 23.07
CA GLU A 69 28.99 -23.17 23.06
C GLU A 69 28.08 -21.95 23.33
N ILE A 70 26.82 -21.95 22.85
CA ILE A 70 25.83 -20.93 23.20
C ILE A 70 25.63 -20.87 24.74
N PHE A 71 25.44 -22.01 25.39
CA PHE A 71 25.24 -22.04 26.83
C PHE A 71 26.50 -21.59 27.59
N TYR A 72 27.68 -22.06 27.18
CA TYR A 72 28.93 -21.66 27.80
C TYR A 72 29.21 -20.17 27.69
N ASN A 73 28.92 -19.59 26.52
CA ASN A 73 29.01 -18.13 26.32
C ASN A 73 28.12 -17.39 27.32
N ILE A 74 26.86 -17.84 27.48
CA ILE A 74 25.90 -17.17 28.39
C ILE A 74 26.42 -17.27 29.85
N ILE A 75 26.77 -18.45 30.36
CA ILE A 75 27.22 -18.58 31.77
C ILE A 75 28.52 -17.87 32.07
N ASN A 76 29.48 -17.85 31.11
CA ASN A 76 30.73 -17.11 31.27
C ASN A 76 30.47 -15.59 31.36
N GLY A 77 29.56 -15.04 30.54
CA GLY A 77 29.17 -13.62 30.60
C GLY A 77 28.44 -13.30 31.91
N LEU A 78 27.53 -14.17 32.38
CA LEU A 78 26.83 -13.97 33.64
C LEU A 78 27.78 -13.99 34.85
N HIS A 79 28.79 -14.88 34.83
CA HIS A 79 29.83 -14.90 35.85
C HIS A 79 30.74 -13.68 35.80
N ALA A 80 31.07 -13.18 34.61
CA ALA A 80 31.82 -11.93 34.43
C ALA A 80 31.06 -10.70 34.97
N GLU A 81 29.74 -10.66 34.83
CA GLU A 81 28.88 -9.63 35.40
C GLU A 81 28.75 -9.74 36.95
N ASN A 82 28.62 -10.97 37.44
CA ASN A 82 28.49 -11.24 38.89
C ASN A 82 29.34 -12.47 39.29
N ASN A 83 30.47 -12.20 39.93
CA ASN A 83 31.43 -13.23 40.36
C ASN A 83 30.90 -14.24 41.41
N LYS A 84 29.70 -13.96 41.99
CA LYS A 84 29.02 -14.91 42.89
C LYS A 84 28.18 -15.93 42.14
N PHE A 85 28.01 -15.76 40.81
CA PHE A 85 27.31 -16.73 39.95
C PHE A 85 28.06 -18.08 39.98
N ASP A 86 27.34 -19.15 40.30
CA ASP A 86 27.92 -20.51 40.38
C ASP A 86 28.21 -21.04 38.96
N LEU A 87 29.34 -20.63 38.42
CA LEU A 87 29.80 -21.03 37.08
C LEU A 87 30.10 -22.55 37.04
N ALA A 88 30.76 -23.09 38.06
CA ALA A 88 31.19 -24.48 38.06
C ALA A 88 30.01 -25.46 38.17
N GLY A 89 29.06 -25.19 39.09
CA GLY A 89 27.86 -26.00 39.22
C GLY A 89 26.94 -25.91 38.00
N THR A 90 26.77 -24.69 37.44
CA THR A 90 25.94 -24.51 36.26
C THR A 90 26.57 -25.19 35.05
N LYS A 91 27.90 -25.12 34.87
CA LYS A 91 28.60 -25.82 33.79
C LYS A 91 28.43 -27.32 33.89
N ALA A 92 28.61 -27.89 35.11
CA ALA A 92 28.44 -29.33 35.36
C ALA A 92 27.01 -29.81 35.01
N LEU A 93 25.97 -28.98 35.27
CA LEU A 93 24.60 -29.28 34.88
C LEU A 93 24.42 -29.29 33.35
N ILE A 94 25.01 -28.32 32.63
CA ILE A 94 24.98 -28.30 31.16
C ILE A 94 25.64 -29.55 30.60
N ASP A 95 26.83 -29.91 31.09
CA ASP A 95 27.58 -31.09 30.66
C ASP A 95 26.78 -32.39 30.88
N ALA A 96 26.14 -32.53 32.05
CA ALA A 96 25.29 -33.68 32.38
C ALA A 96 24.06 -33.79 31.44
N GLU A 97 23.38 -32.69 31.13
CA GLU A 97 22.25 -32.69 30.23
C GLU A 97 22.67 -33.05 28.76
N PHE A 98 23.80 -32.54 28.32
CA PHE A 98 24.32 -32.87 26.99
C PHE A 98 24.85 -34.30 26.89
N ALA A 99 25.39 -34.85 27.99
CA ALA A 99 25.73 -36.27 28.06
C ALA A 99 24.50 -37.18 27.93
N GLN A 100 23.36 -36.80 28.56
CA GLN A 100 22.08 -37.51 28.37
C GLN A 100 21.56 -37.38 26.91
N ILE A 101 21.63 -36.18 26.31
CA ILE A 101 21.27 -36.02 24.89
C ILE A 101 22.11 -36.97 24.03
N LYS A 102 23.42 -37.05 24.24
CA LYS A 102 24.31 -37.97 23.50
C LYS A 102 23.87 -39.43 23.63
N GLY A 103 23.44 -39.88 24.80
CA GLY A 103 22.88 -41.21 24.98
C GLY A 103 21.61 -41.44 24.16
N LEU A 104 20.67 -40.50 24.21
CA LEU A 104 19.41 -40.55 23.40
C LEU A 104 19.67 -40.53 21.89
N LEU A 105 20.66 -39.79 21.42
CA LEU A 105 21.04 -39.76 20.01
C LEU A 105 21.60 -41.13 19.55
N GLU A 106 22.29 -41.86 20.41
CA GLU A 106 22.77 -43.20 20.12
C GLU A 106 21.61 -44.19 20.03
N GLU A 107 20.60 -44.09 20.91
CA GLU A 107 19.38 -44.90 20.83
C GLU A 107 18.63 -44.63 19.52
N ILE A 108 18.52 -43.35 19.07
CA ILE A 108 17.90 -42.96 17.80
C ILE A 108 18.67 -43.54 16.61
N ARG A 109 20.02 -43.52 16.62
CA ARG A 109 20.86 -44.13 15.58
C ARG A 109 20.61 -45.63 15.45
N GLN A 110 20.54 -46.36 16.58
CA GLN A 110 20.27 -47.79 16.61
C GLN A 110 18.87 -48.11 16.10
N ALA A 111 17.86 -47.26 16.44
CA ALA A 111 16.47 -47.44 16.01
C ALA A 111 16.22 -47.02 14.55
N GLY A 112 17.07 -46.19 13.94
CA GLY A 112 16.89 -45.60 12.62
C GLY A 112 15.66 -44.69 12.44
N LYS A 113 15.02 -44.30 13.55
CA LYS A 113 13.84 -43.38 13.58
C LYS A 113 13.81 -42.61 14.89
N VAL A 114 13.13 -41.49 14.89
CA VAL A 114 12.88 -40.69 16.12
C VAL A 114 11.48 -41.00 16.61
N GLU A 115 11.36 -41.53 17.80
CA GLU A 115 10.07 -41.68 18.49
C GLU A 115 9.67 -40.33 19.10
N ASP A 116 8.37 -39.95 19.00
CA ASP A 116 7.86 -38.64 19.48
C ASP A 116 8.18 -38.39 20.96
N LYS A 117 8.16 -39.40 21.80
CA LYS A 117 8.55 -39.33 23.23
C LYS A 117 10.03 -38.95 23.42
N VAL A 118 10.91 -39.57 22.65
CA VAL A 118 12.35 -39.29 22.69
C VAL A 118 12.61 -37.88 22.12
N LYS A 119 11.96 -37.53 21.03
CA LYS A 119 12.03 -36.18 20.44
C LYS A 119 11.61 -35.14 21.46
N ALA A 120 10.48 -35.33 22.13
CA ALA A 120 10.00 -34.38 23.17
C ALA A 120 11.02 -34.20 24.30
N THR A 121 11.66 -35.32 24.70
CA THR A 121 12.68 -35.30 25.74
C THR A 121 13.95 -34.54 25.36
N ILE A 122 14.35 -34.57 24.10
CA ILE A 122 15.51 -33.81 23.57
C ILE A 122 15.14 -32.34 23.38
N ASP A 123 14.02 -32.05 22.71
CA ASP A 123 13.65 -30.70 22.27
C ASP A 123 13.42 -29.74 23.47
N CYS A 124 13.06 -30.22 24.67
CA CYS A 124 12.80 -29.38 25.85
C CYS A 124 14.04 -29.06 26.70
N ARG A 125 15.21 -29.63 26.40
CA ARG A 125 16.41 -29.46 27.22
C ARG A 125 16.88 -28.00 27.30
N GLY A 126 16.63 -27.22 26.27
CA GLY A 126 16.99 -25.81 26.22
C GLY A 126 16.29 -24.99 27.32
N GLU A 127 14.99 -25.19 27.49
CA GLU A 127 14.18 -24.52 28.52
C GLU A 127 14.61 -24.93 29.94
N LYS A 128 14.86 -26.21 30.12
CA LYS A 128 15.36 -26.73 31.42
C LYS A 128 16.68 -26.07 31.83
N LEU A 129 17.61 -25.91 30.89
CA LEU A 129 18.90 -25.26 31.13
C LEU A 129 18.75 -23.76 31.37
N SER A 130 17.82 -23.08 30.66
CA SER A 130 17.49 -21.67 30.92
C SER A 130 17.03 -21.44 32.35
N ILE A 131 16.19 -22.33 32.89
CA ILE A 131 15.76 -22.27 34.31
C ILE A 131 16.91 -22.47 35.28
N ALA A 132 17.80 -23.42 35.03
CA ALA A 132 18.96 -23.67 35.87
C ALA A 132 19.90 -22.44 35.96
N MET A 133 20.18 -21.82 34.78
CA MET A 133 20.99 -20.61 34.71
C MET A 133 20.32 -19.43 35.42
N MET A 134 19.00 -19.19 35.18
CA MET A 134 18.25 -18.11 35.80
C MET A 134 18.17 -18.29 37.35
N LYS A 135 17.96 -19.51 37.81
CA LYS A 135 17.99 -19.82 39.22
C LYS A 135 19.36 -19.47 39.85
N ALA A 136 20.46 -19.92 39.25
CA ALA A 136 21.80 -19.60 39.71
C ALA A 136 22.08 -18.10 39.75
N TRP A 137 21.56 -17.35 38.78
CA TRP A 137 21.68 -15.88 38.73
C TRP A 137 20.96 -15.21 39.91
N PHE A 138 19.70 -15.62 40.20
CA PHE A 138 18.93 -15.06 41.32
C PHE A 138 19.53 -15.44 42.67
N GLU A 139 19.97 -16.70 42.87
CA GLU A 139 20.62 -17.16 44.08
C GLU A 139 21.93 -16.39 44.34
N ALA A 140 22.72 -16.11 43.29
CA ALA A 140 23.93 -15.26 43.40
C ALA A 140 23.64 -13.82 43.86
N ARG A 141 22.42 -13.35 43.71
CA ARG A 141 21.95 -12.02 44.17
C ARG A 141 21.19 -12.09 45.51
N GLY A 142 21.07 -13.27 46.11
CA GLY A 142 20.45 -13.47 47.42
C GLY A 142 18.93 -13.69 47.41
N TYR A 143 18.33 -13.91 46.25
CA TYR A 143 16.90 -14.22 46.15
C TYR A 143 16.62 -15.69 46.36
N SER A 144 15.55 -16.02 47.08
CA SER A 144 14.99 -17.36 47.13
C SER A 144 14.17 -17.67 45.89
N VAL A 145 14.37 -18.83 45.28
CA VAL A 145 13.69 -19.21 44.04
C VAL A 145 12.74 -20.39 44.32
N HIS A 146 11.53 -20.33 43.74
CA HIS A 146 10.61 -21.46 43.70
C HIS A 146 10.46 -21.93 42.25
N ILE A 147 10.72 -23.21 41.98
CA ILE A 147 10.55 -23.78 40.63
C ILE A 147 9.21 -24.49 40.54
N VAL A 148 8.37 -24.02 39.60
CA VAL A 148 7.21 -24.77 39.14
C VAL A 148 7.71 -25.78 38.10
N ASP A 149 7.63 -27.07 38.42
CA ASP A 149 8.03 -28.15 37.52
C ASP A 149 6.85 -28.50 36.59
N PRO A 150 6.88 -28.07 35.32
CA PRO A 150 5.76 -28.28 34.42
C PRO A 150 5.49 -29.77 34.14
N VAL A 151 6.50 -30.62 34.22
CA VAL A 151 6.36 -32.08 34.02
C VAL A 151 5.65 -32.77 35.19
N LYS A 152 5.45 -32.07 36.31
CA LYS A 152 4.68 -32.59 37.48
C LYS A 152 3.37 -31.82 37.67
N GLN A 153 3.35 -30.54 37.32
CA GLN A 153 2.31 -29.60 37.75
C GLN A 153 1.39 -29.15 36.65
N LEU A 154 1.82 -29.20 35.37
CA LEU A 154 0.93 -28.87 34.22
C LEU A 154 0.45 -30.17 33.57
N LEU A 155 -0.79 -30.56 33.80
CA LEU A 155 -1.40 -31.69 33.12
C LEU A 155 -1.87 -31.27 31.72
N ALA A 156 -1.51 -32.04 30.69
CA ALA A 156 -1.91 -31.79 29.32
C ALA A 156 -2.44 -33.07 28.63
N GLN A 157 -3.32 -32.86 27.68
CA GLN A 157 -3.93 -33.91 26.86
C GLN A 157 -3.53 -33.71 25.41
N GLY A 158 -3.18 -34.80 24.69
CA GLY A 158 -2.77 -34.75 23.28
C GLY A 158 -1.61 -35.72 23.01
N GLY A 159 -0.89 -35.47 21.90
CA GLY A 159 0.30 -36.20 21.51
C GLY A 159 1.55 -35.70 22.22
N TYR A 160 2.67 -36.48 22.14
CA TYR A 160 3.94 -36.08 22.78
C TYR A 160 4.48 -34.72 22.28
N LEU A 161 4.24 -34.36 21.01
CA LEU A 161 4.82 -33.16 20.41
C LEU A 161 3.86 -31.97 20.42
N GLU A 162 2.54 -32.20 20.59
CA GLU A 162 1.53 -31.18 20.64
C GLU A 162 0.39 -31.58 21.59
N SER A 163 0.29 -30.89 22.72
CA SER A 163 -0.70 -31.12 23.75
C SER A 163 -1.34 -29.82 24.23
N SER A 164 -2.51 -29.92 24.86
CA SER A 164 -3.26 -28.79 25.44
C SER A 164 -3.39 -28.99 26.95
N VAL A 165 -3.08 -27.92 27.70
CA VAL A 165 -3.10 -27.97 29.17
C VAL A 165 -4.53 -27.95 29.71
N ASP A 166 -4.82 -28.84 30.66
CA ASP A 166 -6.00 -28.81 31.51
C ASP A 166 -5.75 -27.80 32.66
N ILE A 167 -6.35 -26.60 32.52
CA ILE A 167 -6.13 -25.49 33.47
C ILE A 167 -6.72 -25.80 34.83
N GLU A 168 -7.86 -26.47 34.90
CA GLU A 168 -8.51 -26.77 36.18
C GLU A 168 -7.68 -27.72 37.05
N GLU A 169 -7.25 -28.80 36.45
CA GLU A 169 -6.42 -29.79 37.16
C GLU A 169 -5.00 -29.26 37.43
N SER A 170 -4.43 -28.52 36.50
CA SER A 170 -3.11 -27.89 36.71
C SER A 170 -3.14 -26.85 37.82
N THR A 171 -4.23 -26.08 37.97
CA THR A 171 -4.38 -25.12 39.08
C THR A 171 -4.30 -25.80 40.43
N LYS A 172 -4.88 -27.02 40.61
CA LYS A 172 -4.77 -27.79 41.83
C LYS A 172 -3.34 -28.26 42.12
N ARG A 173 -2.59 -28.63 41.05
CA ARG A 173 -1.22 -29.12 41.16
C ARG A 173 -0.19 -28.03 41.40
N VAL A 174 -0.41 -26.84 40.81
CA VAL A 174 0.49 -25.67 40.97
C VAL A 174 0.38 -25.11 42.38
N ASP A 175 -0.77 -25.18 43.02
CA ASP A 175 -1.07 -24.73 44.39
C ASP A 175 -0.41 -23.40 44.78
N ALA A 176 -0.91 -22.32 44.17
CA ALA A 176 -0.40 -20.97 44.37
C ALA A 176 -0.23 -20.56 45.86
N LYS A 177 -1.02 -21.18 46.79
CA LYS A 177 -0.96 -20.88 48.23
C LYS A 177 0.28 -21.45 48.89
N SER A 178 0.90 -22.48 48.32
CA SER A 178 2.12 -23.08 48.82
C SER A 178 3.38 -22.29 48.47
N ILE A 179 3.28 -21.35 47.57
CA ILE A 179 4.40 -20.53 47.09
C ILE A 179 4.63 -19.39 48.07
N GLY A 180 5.82 -19.34 48.71
CA GLY A 180 6.20 -18.23 49.59
C GLY A 180 6.20 -16.88 48.84
N LYS A 181 5.63 -15.86 49.46
CA LYS A 181 5.47 -14.52 48.84
C LYS A 181 6.81 -13.81 48.56
N ASP A 182 7.86 -14.19 49.25
CA ASP A 182 9.24 -13.69 49.14
C ASP A 182 10.05 -14.37 48.03
N LYS A 183 9.48 -15.37 47.35
CA LYS A 183 10.20 -16.17 46.37
C LYS A 183 9.94 -15.69 44.95
N VAL A 184 10.99 -15.61 44.15
CA VAL A 184 10.88 -15.50 42.69
C VAL A 184 10.44 -16.86 42.15
N VAL A 185 9.40 -16.89 41.33
CA VAL A 185 8.90 -18.13 40.73
C VAL A 185 9.52 -18.29 39.34
N LEU A 186 10.00 -19.49 39.00
CA LEU A 186 10.53 -19.81 37.67
C LEU A 186 9.87 -21.07 37.14
N MET A 187 9.56 -21.10 35.84
CA MET A 187 9.04 -22.26 35.14
C MET A 187 9.63 -22.40 33.73
N ALA A 188 9.99 -23.61 33.34
CA ALA A 188 10.37 -23.93 31.97
C ALA A 188 9.13 -23.81 31.05
N GLY A 189 9.27 -23.08 29.97
CA GLY A 189 8.22 -23.00 28.95
C GLY A 189 8.14 -24.27 28.10
N PHE A 190 7.17 -24.34 27.17
CA PHE A 190 7.07 -25.36 26.12
C PHE A 190 6.68 -26.78 26.60
N THR A 191 6.78 -27.11 27.91
CA THR A 191 6.62 -28.45 28.47
C THR A 191 5.41 -28.60 29.39
N ALA A 192 4.90 -29.83 29.48
CA ALA A 192 3.87 -30.28 30.42
C ALA A 192 4.01 -31.79 30.68
N CYS A 193 3.08 -32.40 31.41
CA CYS A 193 2.97 -33.85 31.52
C CYS A 193 1.64 -34.38 31.02
N ASN A 194 1.62 -35.63 30.55
CA ASN A 194 0.38 -36.36 30.29
C ASN A 194 -0.18 -37.03 31.54
N ASP A 195 -1.30 -37.72 31.40
CA ASP A 195 -1.96 -38.48 32.47
C ASP A 195 -1.09 -39.59 33.08
N LYS A 196 -0.09 -40.07 32.34
CA LYS A 196 0.89 -41.07 32.81
C LYS A 196 2.10 -40.43 33.49
N GLY A 197 2.14 -39.12 33.65
CA GLY A 197 3.27 -38.39 34.19
C GLY A 197 4.48 -38.30 33.25
N GLU A 198 4.29 -38.58 31.96
CA GLU A 198 5.34 -38.50 30.96
C GLU A 198 5.40 -37.08 30.37
N LEU A 199 6.61 -36.63 30.02
CA LEU A 199 6.84 -35.33 29.40
C LEU A 199 6.18 -35.24 28.04
N VAL A 200 5.46 -34.15 27.80
CA VAL A 200 4.87 -33.77 26.51
C VAL A 200 5.19 -32.31 26.17
N LEU A 201 5.19 -31.97 24.90
CA LEU A 201 5.41 -30.62 24.39
C LEU A 201 4.07 -29.94 24.06
N LEU A 202 4.06 -28.62 24.20
CA LEU A 202 2.88 -27.81 23.95
C LEU A 202 2.78 -27.29 22.51
N GLY A 203 3.68 -27.73 21.63
CA GLY A 203 3.67 -27.39 20.22
C GLY A 203 4.19 -25.97 19.91
N ARG A 204 3.87 -25.43 18.75
CA ARG A 204 4.32 -24.10 18.32
C ARG A 204 3.92 -23.00 19.30
N ASN A 205 4.84 -22.05 19.56
CA ASN A 205 4.68 -20.97 20.56
C ASN A 205 4.34 -21.51 21.96
N GLY A 206 4.78 -22.73 22.27
CA GLY A 206 4.47 -23.42 23.51
C GLY A 206 4.91 -22.68 24.76
N SER A 207 5.98 -21.86 24.71
CA SER A 207 6.42 -21.07 25.86
C SER A 207 5.48 -19.89 26.17
N ASP A 208 4.90 -19.24 25.17
CA ASP A 208 3.86 -18.20 25.37
C ASP A 208 2.59 -18.83 25.96
N TYR A 209 2.23 -20.00 25.43
CA TYR A 209 1.10 -20.77 25.94
C TYR A 209 1.34 -21.26 27.37
N SER A 210 2.56 -21.73 27.70
CA SER A 210 2.93 -22.08 29.06
C SER A 210 2.78 -20.93 30.06
N ALA A 211 3.20 -19.72 29.65
CA ALA A 211 3.06 -18.53 30.48
C ALA A 211 1.60 -18.17 30.72
N ALA A 212 0.78 -18.25 29.69
CA ALA A 212 -0.66 -18.03 29.82
C ALA A 212 -1.33 -19.08 30.73
N CYS A 213 -0.93 -20.36 30.61
CA CYS A 213 -1.42 -21.42 31.48
C CYS A 213 -0.99 -21.19 32.94
N LEU A 214 0.27 -20.85 33.17
CA LEU A 214 0.77 -20.53 34.51
C LEU A 214 0.04 -19.30 35.08
N ALA A 215 -0.15 -18.24 34.29
CA ALA A 215 -0.89 -17.07 34.72
C ALA A 215 -2.34 -17.39 35.11
N ALA A 216 -3.01 -18.26 34.37
CA ALA A 216 -4.34 -18.74 34.70
C ALA A 216 -4.36 -19.58 35.96
N CYS A 217 -3.35 -20.48 36.18
CA CYS A 217 -3.21 -21.30 37.39
C CYS A 217 -2.93 -20.47 38.63
N LEU A 218 -2.15 -19.41 38.52
CA LEU A 218 -1.76 -18.52 39.62
C LEU A 218 -2.76 -17.40 39.88
N ASP A 219 -3.81 -17.26 39.08
CA ASP A 219 -4.74 -16.11 39.06
C ASP A 219 -3.97 -14.78 39.01
N ALA A 220 -3.07 -14.67 38.02
CA ALA A 220 -2.11 -13.59 37.92
C ALA A 220 -2.79 -12.25 37.61
N SER A 221 -2.22 -11.15 38.11
CA SER A 221 -2.67 -9.79 37.83
C SER A 221 -2.43 -9.39 36.35
N VAL A 222 -1.39 -9.94 35.72
CA VAL A 222 -1.02 -9.71 34.32
C VAL A 222 -0.10 -10.82 33.78
N CYS A 223 -0.21 -11.12 32.48
CA CYS A 223 0.72 -11.98 31.76
C CYS A 223 1.49 -11.11 30.74
N GLU A 224 2.79 -10.94 30.93
CA GLU A 224 3.66 -10.14 30.05
C GLU A 224 4.44 -11.06 29.12
N ILE A 225 4.33 -10.83 27.80
CA ILE A 225 5.10 -11.54 26.77
C ILE A 225 6.21 -10.60 26.29
N TRP A 226 7.43 -10.89 26.74
CA TRP A 226 8.62 -10.14 26.35
C TRP A 226 9.25 -10.75 25.10
N THR A 227 9.36 -9.94 24.03
CA THR A 227 9.82 -10.34 22.69
C THR A 227 10.78 -9.30 22.11
N ASP A 228 11.02 -9.31 20.81
CA ASP A 228 11.91 -8.38 20.07
C ASP A 228 11.17 -7.24 19.36
N VAL A 229 9.86 -7.10 19.61
CA VAL A 229 9.04 -6.01 19.06
C VAL A 229 8.37 -5.21 20.17
N ASP A 230 8.14 -3.90 19.95
CA ASP A 230 7.57 -2.99 20.96
C ASP A 230 6.11 -3.29 21.31
N GLY A 231 5.42 -4.12 20.53
CA GLY A 231 4.03 -4.51 20.72
C GLY A 231 3.37 -4.93 19.40
N VAL A 232 2.06 -4.84 19.33
CA VAL A 232 1.27 -5.12 18.13
C VAL A 232 1.11 -3.83 17.33
N TYR A 233 1.36 -3.90 16.02
CA TYR A 233 1.26 -2.76 15.11
C TYR A 233 0.04 -2.88 14.20
N THR A 234 -0.37 -1.77 13.59
CA THR A 234 -1.46 -1.73 12.58
C THR A 234 -1.19 -2.60 11.35
N CYS A 235 0.06 -2.91 11.06
CA CYS A 235 0.54 -3.99 10.19
C CYS A 235 2.02 -4.25 10.48
N ASP A 236 2.66 -5.17 9.75
CA ASP A 236 4.10 -5.44 9.92
C ASP A 236 4.93 -4.19 9.55
N PRO A 237 5.64 -3.57 10.51
CA PRO A 237 6.42 -2.34 10.27
C PRO A 237 7.58 -2.52 9.28
N ARG A 238 8.00 -3.78 9.03
CA ARG A 238 9.00 -4.09 8.01
C ARG A 238 8.45 -3.98 6.59
N LEU A 239 7.12 -4.13 6.43
CA LEU A 239 6.42 -3.96 5.15
C LEU A 239 5.93 -2.53 4.95
N VAL A 240 5.46 -1.90 6.03
CA VAL A 240 4.91 -0.54 6.04
C VAL A 240 5.57 0.27 7.15
N PRO A 241 6.53 1.16 6.81
CA PRO A 241 7.23 1.98 7.81
C PRO A 241 6.30 2.88 8.65
N ASP A 242 5.16 3.29 8.09
CA ASP A 242 4.15 4.12 8.76
C ASP A 242 3.22 3.33 9.70
N ALA A 243 3.48 2.03 9.90
CA ALA A 243 2.71 1.21 10.82
C ALA A 243 2.79 1.79 12.25
N ARG A 244 1.62 1.90 12.91
CA ARG A 244 1.51 2.51 14.24
C ARG A 244 1.38 1.45 15.31
N LEU A 245 2.06 1.65 16.45
CA LEU A 245 1.89 0.81 17.62
C LEU A 245 0.47 0.94 18.15
N LEU A 246 -0.20 -0.19 18.39
CA LEU A 246 -1.53 -0.25 19.00
C LEU A 246 -1.40 -0.26 20.51
N PRO A 247 -1.92 0.72 21.23
CA PRO A 247 -1.83 0.74 22.69
C PRO A 247 -2.67 -0.38 23.34
N SER A 248 -3.78 -0.75 22.69
CA SER A 248 -4.69 -1.75 23.23
C SER A 248 -5.48 -2.50 22.16
N LEU A 249 -5.78 -3.77 22.46
CA LEU A 249 -6.63 -4.66 21.65
C LEU A 249 -7.56 -5.47 22.56
N SER A 250 -8.72 -5.85 22.06
CA SER A 250 -9.52 -6.89 22.68
C SER A 250 -8.88 -8.28 22.47
N TYR A 251 -9.22 -9.26 23.33
CA TYR A 251 -8.78 -10.65 23.11
C TYR A 251 -9.18 -11.17 21.73
N ARG A 252 -10.37 -10.79 21.25
CA ARG A 252 -10.90 -11.24 19.97
C ARG A 252 -10.14 -10.63 18.80
N GLU A 253 -9.82 -9.35 18.84
CA GLU A 253 -8.98 -8.68 17.83
C GLU A 253 -7.58 -9.32 17.77
N ALA A 254 -6.97 -9.60 18.94
CA ALA A 254 -5.67 -10.25 19.00
C ALA A 254 -5.70 -11.68 18.43
N MET A 255 -6.77 -12.44 18.66
CA MET A 255 -6.96 -13.78 18.07
C MET A 255 -7.12 -13.71 16.55
N GLU A 256 -7.94 -12.80 16.02
CA GLU A 256 -8.14 -12.62 14.57
C GLU A 256 -6.85 -12.19 13.87
N LEU A 257 -6.14 -11.18 14.40
CA LEU A 257 -4.86 -10.74 13.84
C LEU A 257 -3.84 -11.88 13.79
N SER A 258 -3.78 -12.65 14.86
CA SER A 258 -2.85 -13.79 14.96
C SER A 258 -3.20 -14.92 13.99
N TYR A 259 -4.48 -15.21 13.83
CA TYR A 259 -4.96 -16.24 12.92
C TYR A 259 -4.61 -15.93 11.47
N PHE A 260 -4.71 -14.67 11.08
CA PHE A 260 -4.42 -14.19 9.73
C PHE A 260 -2.97 -13.73 9.51
N GLY A 261 -2.03 -14.13 10.38
CA GLY A 261 -0.60 -14.04 10.11
C GLY A 261 0.20 -13.01 10.92
N ALA A 262 -0.41 -12.26 11.84
CA ALA A 262 0.34 -11.42 12.76
C ALA A 262 1.22 -12.29 13.68
N LYS A 263 2.55 -12.11 13.60
CA LYS A 263 3.54 -12.99 14.25
C LYS A 263 3.79 -12.67 15.73
N VAL A 264 3.05 -11.73 16.32
CA VAL A 264 3.36 -11.18 17.65
C VAL A 264 2.83 -12.07 18.79
N ILE A 265 1.66 -12.70 18.63
CA ILE A 265 1.06 -13.61 19.62
C ILE A 265 0.36 -14.76 18.91
N HIS A 266 0.24 -15.92 19.56
CA HIS A 266 -0.48 -17.05 18.99
C HIS A 266 -1.88 -17.17 19.63
N PRO A 267 -2.97 -17.54 18.91
CA PRO A 267 -4.32 -17.64 19.46
C PRO A 267 -4.43 -18.54 20.70
N ARG A 268 -3.64 -19.62 20.75
CA ARG A 268 -3.58 -20.53 21.91
C ARG A 268 -3.13 -19.84 23.19
N THR A 269 -2.34 -18.77 23.11
CA THR A 269 -1.87 -18.01 24.28
C THR A 269 -3.03 -17.23 24.92
N ILE A 270 -4.00 -16.78 24.13
CA ILE A 270 -5.15 -16.03 24.65
C ILE A 270 -6.17 -16.95 25.36
N GLY A 271 -6.29 -18.21 24.92
CA GLY A 271 -7.28 -19.15 25.42
C GLY A 271 -7.33 -19.28 26.96
N PRO A 272 -6.20 -19.52 27.65
CA PRO A 272 -6.17 -19.62 29.12
C PRO A 272 -6.47 -18.30 29.85
N LEU A 273 -6.12 -17.16 29.26
CA LEU A 273 -6.27 -15.83 29.88
C LEU A 273 -7.70 -15.31 29.81
N LEU A 274 -8.40 -15.58 28.72
CA LEU A 274 -9.74 -15.06 28.43
C LEU A 274 -10.77 -15.41 29.50
N PRO A 275 -10.92 -16.67 29.98
CA PRO A 275 -11.91 -17.01 31.02
C PRO A 275 -11.65 -16.33 32.36
N LYS A 276 -10.39 -16.04 32.66
CA LYS A 276 -9.93 -15.38 33.89
C LYS A 276 -9.83 -13.86 33.77
N GLN A 277 -10.06 -13.31 32.58
CA GLN A 277 -9.92 -11.86 32.27
C GLN A 277 -8.54 -11.31 32.67
N ILE A 278 -7.47 -12.12 32.49
CA ILE A 278 -6.10 -11.72 32.81
C ILE A 278 -5.53 -10.90 31.65
N PRO A 279 -5.14 -9.64 31.82
CA PRO A 279 -4.53 -8.83 30.79
C PRO A 279 -3.23 -9.47 30.27
N CYS A 280 -3.05 -9.47 28.94
CA CYS A 280 -1.80 -9.86 28.30
C CYS A 280 -1.10 -8.63 27.74
N VAL A 281 0.17 -8.42 28.09
CA VAL A 281 0.94 -7.26 27.61
C VAL A 281 2.10 -7.72 26.77
N ILE A 282 2.20 -7.21 25.55
CA ILE A 282 3.33 -7.48 24.66
C ILE A 282 4.37 -6.37 24.83
N LYS A 283 5.61 -6.73 25.13
CA LYS A 283 6.71 -5.80 25.42
C LYS A 283 8.01 -6.21 24.74
N ASN A 284 8.86 -5.21 24.50
CA ASN A 284 10.19 -5.42 23.91
C ASN A 284 11.28 -5.53 24.98
N THR A 285 11.99 -6.66 24.99
CA THR A 285 13.13 -6.85 25.90
C THR A 285 14.25 -5.85 25.62
N GLY A 286 14.50 -5.51 24.36
CA GLY A 286 15.53 -4.52 23.96
C GLY A 286 15.11 -3.06 24.17
N ASN A 287 13.81 -2.78 24.35
CA ASN A 287 13.26 -1.43 24.59
C ASN A 287 12.21 -1.49 25.71
N SER A 288 12.67 -1.74 26.92
CA SER A 288 11.79 -1.90 28.09
C SER A 288 11.04 -0.63 28.50
N SER A 289 11.42 0.53 27.97
CA SER A 289 10.73 1.82 28.17
C SER A 289 9.49 1.99 27.26
N ALA A 290 9.38 1.21 26.19
CA ALA A 290 8.20 1.23 25.33
C ALA A 290 6.96 0.79 26.12
N PRO A 291 5.79 1.44 25.93
CA PRO A 291 4.57 1.13 26.68
C PRO A 291 4.06 -0.29 26.43
N GLY A 292 4.35 -0.82 25.24
CA GLY A 292 3.82 -2.10 24.78
C GLY A 292 2.38 -2.02 24.28
N SER A 293 1.79 -3.20 24.01
CA SER A 293 0.37 -3.35 23.64
C SER A 293 -0.36 -4.19 24.69
N ILE A 294 -1.45 -3.67 25.20
CA ILE A 294 -2.30 -4.36 26.19
C ILE A 294 -3.42 -5.10 25.47
N ILE A 295 -3.59 -6.38 25.76
CA ILE A 295 -4.69 -7.22 25.28
C ILE A 295 -5.58 -7.53 26.48
N ASP A 296 -6.82 -7.02 26.48
CA ASP A 296 -7.74 -7.10 27.62
C ASP A 296 -9.20 -7.22 27.16
N GLY A 297 -10.06 -7.79 28.02
CA GLY A 297 -11.50 -7.92 27.78
C GLY A 297 -12.28 -6.61 27.93
N HIS A 298 -11.75 -5.62 28.64
CA HIS A 298 -12.41 -4.35 28.97
C HIS A 298 -12.01 -3.19 28.03
N VAL A 299 -11.22 -3.45 27.01
CA VAL A 299 -10.81 -2.43 26.07
C VAL A 299 -12.03 -1.90 25.34
N LYS A 300 -12.40 -0.64 25.61
CA LYS A 300 -13.30 0.12 24.74
C LYS A 300 -12.54 0.45 23.48
N SER A 301 -13.13 0.19 22.31
CA SER A 301 -12.56 0.56 20.99
C SER A 301 -12.55 2.09 20.86
N GLU A 302 -11.70 2.78 21.62
CA GLU A 302 -11.55 4.23 21.51
C GLU A 302 -10.75 4.55 20.24
N GLY A 303 -11.43 5.14 19.27
CA GLY A 303 -10.87 5.88 18.15
C GLY A 303 -10.60 5.11 16.85
N LEU A 304 -10.05 3.91 16.85
CA LEU A 304 -9.73 3.17 15.62
C LEU A 304 -10.77 2.09 15.32
N GLN A 305 -11.54 2.27 14.25
CA GLN A 305 -12.53 1.29 13.78
C GLN A 305 -11.86 -0.01 13.30
N VAL A 306 -10.70 0.12 12.67
CA VAL A 306 -9.81 -0.98 12.27
C VAL A 306 -8.60 -0.96 13.16
N LYS A 307 -8.19 -2.13 13.67
CA LYS A 307 -6.98 -2.28 14.49
C LYS A 307 -5.78 -2.68 13.65
N GLY A 308 -5.94 -3.56 12.69
CA GLY A 308 -4.79 -4.00 11.92
C GLY A 308 -5.12 -4.63 10.58
N ILE A 309 -4.06 -4.71 9.77
CA ILE A 309 -4.03 -5.40 8.50
C ILE A 309 -2.95 -6.46 8.56
N THR A 310 -3.30 -7.67 8.15
CA THR A 310 -2.39 -8.81 8.15
C THR A 310 -2.38 -9.48 6.79
N ASN A 311 -1.29 -10.21 6.51
CA ASN A 311 -1.22 -11.12 5.37
C ASN A 311 -0.81 -12.52 5.83
N LEU A 312 -1.42 -13.51 5.22
CA LEU A 312 -1.06 -14.92 5.38
C LEU A 312 -0.67 -15.47 4.02
N ASP A 313 0.62 -15.72 3.85
CA ASP A 313 1.21 -16.18 2.60
C ASP A 313 1.22 -17.72 2.50
N ASN A 314 1.57 -18.23 1.31
CA ASN A 314 1.71 -19.67 1.04
C ASN A 314 0.41 -20.44 1.29
N VAL A 315 -0.70 -19.96 0.76
CA VAL A 315 -1.99 -20.64 0.77
C VAL A 315 -2.35 -21.17 -0.60
N ALA A 316 -3.06 -22.30 -0.61
CA ALA A 316 -3.68 -22.87 -1.81
C ALA A 316 -5.19 -22.83 -1.63
N MET A 317 -5.90 -22.39 -2.66
CA MET A 317 -7.36 -22.34 -2.69
C MET A 317 -7.91 -23.50 -3.50
N PHE A 318 -8.87 -24.20 -2.94
CA PHE A 318 -9.62 -25.29 -3.52
C PHE A 318 -11.00 -24.79 -3.94
N ASN A 319 -11.46 -25.27 -5.09
CA ASN A 319 -12.84 -25.12 -5.54
C ASN A 319 -13.42 -26.52 -5.81
N VAL A 320 -14.45 -26.88 -5.03
CA VAL A 320 -15.24 -28.09 -5.23
C VAL A 320 -16.58 -27.63 -5.77
N SER A 321 -16.84 -27.90 -7.04
CA SER A 321 -18.01 -27.41 -7.77
C SER A 321 -18.62 -28.49 -8.66
N GLY A 322 -19.88 -28.33 -9.01
CA GLY A 322 -20.56 -29.19 -9.97
C GLY A 322 -22.07 -29.24 -9.81
N PRO A 323 -22.79 -29.71 -10.84
CA PRO A 323 -24.25 -29.78 -10.82
C PRO A 323 -24.81 -30.68 -9.70
N GLY A 324 -24.06 -31.69 -9.27
CA GLY A 324 -24.42 -32.56 -8.14
C GLY A 324 -24.28 -31.92 -6.75
N MET A 325 -23.78 -30.70 -6.65
CA MET A 325 -23.70 -29.96 -5.39
C MET A 325 -25.04 -29.36 -4.98
N GLN A 326 -25.84 -28.93 -5.95
CA GLN A 326 -27.07 -28.18 -5.72
C GLN A 326 -28.17 -29.09 -5.11
N GLY A 327 -28.66 -28.70 -3.92
CA GLY A 327 -29.69 -29.46 -3.20
C GLY A 327 -29.22 -30.75 -2.52
N MET A 328 -27.95 -31.12 -2.59
CA MET A 328 -27.37 -32.28 -1.92
C MET A 328 -27.00 -31.95 -0.46
N VAL A 329 -27.77 -32.46 0.46
CA VAL A 329 -27.53 -32.31 1.90
C VAL A 329 -26.24 -33.04 2.29
N GLY A 330 -25.33 -32.35 3.00
CA GLY A 330 -24.14 -32.96 3.61
C GLY A 330 -22.86 -32.85 2.80
N MET A 331 -22.85 -32.20 1.63
CA MET A 331 -21.61 -32.02 0.84
C MET A 331 -20.53 -31.27 1.61
N ALA A 332 -20.87 -30.15 2.26
CA ALA A 332 -19.92 -29.39 3.11
C ALA A 332 -19.39 -30.26 4.27
N ALA A 333 -20.24 -31.09 4.90
CA ALA A 333 -19.80 -31.99 5.96
C ALA A 333 -18.78 -33.03 5.43
N ARG A 334 -18.98 -33.59 4.23
CA ARG A 334 -18.04 -34.51 3.61
C ARG A 334 -16.69 -33.85 3.29
N VAL A 335 -16.71 -32.65 2.66
CA VAL A 335 -15.49 -31.89 2.36
C VAL A 335 -14.66 -31.65 3.64
N PHE A 336 -15.28 -31.08 4.67
CA PHE A 336 -14.55 -30.73 5.90
C PHE A 336 -14.21 -31.94 6.76
N SER A 337 -15.01 -33.01 6.74
CA SER A 337 -14.67 -34.29 7.39
C SER A 337 -13.46 -34.96 6.73
N ALA A 338 -13.36 -34.91 5.42
CA ALA A 338 -12.20 -35.42 4.69
C ALA A 338 -10.91 -34.65 5.09
N MET A 339 -10.96 -33.33 5.16
CA MET A 339 -9.84 -32.49 5.62
C MET A 339 -9.49 -32.81 7.08
N SER A 340 -10.46 -32.92 7.97
CA SER A 340 -10.27 -33.21 9.40
C SER A 340 -9.60 -34.57 9.61
N LYS A 341 -10.09 -35.63 8.95
CA LYS A 341 -9.49 -36.98 9.04
C LYS A 341 -8.04 -37.00 8.56
N ALA A 342 -7.70 -36.13 7.62
CA ALA A 342 -6.34 -35.99 7.13
C ALA A 342 -5.45 -35.08 7.99
N GLY A 343 -5.96 -34.50 9.07
CA GLY A 343 -5.24 -33.53 9.90
C GLY A 343 -4.92 -32.22 9.17
N ILE A 344 -5.68 -31.87 8.11
CA ILE A 344 -5.47 -30.65 7.33
C ILE A 344 -6.35 -29.53 7.87
N SER A 345 -5.71 -28.43 8.32
CA SER A 345 -6.41 -27.24 8.80
C SER A 345 -6.92 -26.39 7.63
N VAL A 346 -8.22 -26.07 7.64
CA VAL A 346 -8.84 -25.13 6.72
C VAL A 346 -8.73 -23.72 7.27
N ILE A 347 -8.21 -22.78 6.47
CA ILE A 347 -7.86 -21.41 6.89
C ILE A 347 -9.02 -20.44 6.62
N LEU A 348 -9.59 -20.50 5.41
CA LEU A 348 -10.65 -19.62 4.96
C LEU A 348 -11.68 -20.44 4.20
N ILE A 349 -12.95 -20.13 4.41
CA ILE A 349 -14.06 -20.80 3.73
C ILE A 349 -14.93 -19.71 3.09
N THR A 350 -15.28 -19.90 1.82
CA THR A 350 -16.29 -19.09 1.13
C THR A 350 -17.18 -20.02 0.31
N GLN A 351 -18.48 -19.75 0.32
CA GLN A 351 -19.47 -20.54 -0.40
C GLN A 351 -20.33 -19.61 -1.24
N SER A 352 -20.59 -19.97 -2.48
CA SER A 352 -21.52 -19.23 -3.32
C SER A 352 -22.96 -19.45 -2.82
N SER A 353 -23.80 -18.43 -2.96
CA SER A 353 -25.22 -18.49 -2.54
C SER A 353 -26.05 -19.48 -3.35
N SER A 354 -25.52 -19.98 -4.49
CA SER A 354 -26.18 -20.97 -5.34
C SER A 354 -25.98 -22.42 -4.90
N GLU A 355 -25.24 -22.68 -3.81
CA GLU A 355 -24.83 -24.03 -3.37
C GLU A 355 -24.05 -24.83 -4.43
N TYR A 356 -23.69 -24.20 -5.55
CA TYR A 356 -22.99 -24.87 -6.66
C TYR A 356 -21.52 -25.14 -6.38
N SER A 357 -20.90 -24.37 -5.49
CA SER A 357 -19.48 -24.49 -5.17
C SER A 357 -19.17 -24.22 -3.70
N ILE A 358 -18.18 -24.93 -3.18
CA ILE A 358 -17.52 -24.68 -1.90
C ILE A 358 -16.06 -24.38 -2.18
N SER A 359 -15.61 -23.19 -1.82
CA SER A 359 -14.22 -22.79 -1.94
C SER A 359 -13.59 -22.63 -0.56
N PHE A 360 -12.36 -23.11 -0.41
CA PHE A 360 -11.64 -22.98 0.87
C PHE A 360 -10.12 -22.95 0.66
N CYS A 361 -9.42 -22.38 1.62
CA CYS A 361 -7.96 -22.27 1.60
C CYS A 361 -7.31 -23.22 2.62
N VAL A 362 -6.19 -23.83 2.23
CA VAL A 362 -5.30 -24.62 3.10
C VAL A 362 -3.86 -24.15 2.95
N PRO A 363 -2.94 -24.48 3.88
CA PRO A 363 -1.51 -24.24 3.67
C PRO A 363 -1.01 -24.93 2.41
N VAL A 364 -0.22 -24.25 1.58
CA VAL A 364 0.26 -24.80 0.29
C VAL A 364 0.97 -26.13 0.43
N LYS A 365 1.70 -26.36 1.55
CA LYS A 365 2.38 -27.63 1.86
C LYS A 365 1.43 -28.81 2.00
N SER A 366 0.16 -28.59 2.29
CA SER A 366 -0.87 -29.61 2.43
C SER A 366 -1.73 -29.76 1.17
N ALA A 367 -1.48 -28.96 0.12
CA ALA A 367 -2.35 -28.89 -1.05
C ALA A 367 -2.44 -30.22 -1.81
N ASP A 368 -1.31 -30.88 -2.04
CA ASP A 368 -1.32 -32.13 -2.83
C ASP A 368 -2.00 -33.28 -2.07
N ALA A 369 -1.78 -33.37 -0.75
CA ALA A 369 -2.48 -34.31 0.12
C ALA A 369 -3.98 -34.02 0.20
N ALA A 370 -4.37 -32.74 0.33
CA ALA A 370 -5.76 -32.30 0.35
C ALA A 370 -6.49 -32.71 -0.97
N LYS A 371 -5.84 -32.48 -2.11
CA LYS A 371 -6.38 -32.84 -3.42
C LYS A 371 -6.63 -34.34 -3.52
N ALA A 372 -5.64 -35.14 -3.20
CA ALA A 372 -5.74 -36.61 -3.29
C ALA A 372 -6.87 -37.18 -2.41
N ILE A 373 -7.03 -36.61 -1.19
CA ILE A 373 -8.07 -37.03 -0.26
C ILE A 373 -9.47 -36.65 -0.75
N LEU A 374 -9.63 -35.46 -1.32
CA LEU A 374 -10.90 -35.02 -1.90
C LEU A 374 -11.26 -35.83 -3.13
N GLU A 375 -10.31 -36.10 -4.02
CA GLU A 375 -10.52 -36.96 -5.20
C GLU A 375 -10.92 -38.39 -4.80
N GLN A 376 -10.38 -38.89 -3.70
CA GLN A 376 -10.77 -40.20 -3.13
C GLN A 376 -12.18 -40.12 -2.51
N GLU A 377 -12.50 -39.13 -1.70
CA GLU A 377 -13.81 -38.96 -1.06
C GLU A 377 -14.94 -38.81 -2.08
N PHE A 378 -14.69 -38.09 -3.17
CA PHE A 378 -15.67 -37.77 -4.20
C PHE A 378 -15.47 -38.57 -5.50
N ALA A 379 -14.80 -39.72 -5.44
CA ALA A 379 -14.47 -40.52 -6.63
C ALA A 379 -15.70 -40.93 -7.45
N ALA A 380 -16.85 -41.23 -6.80
CA ALA A 380 -18.09 -41.62 -7.46
C ALA A 380 -18.71 -40.42 -8.21
N GLU A 381 -18.80 -39.27 -7.57
CA GLU A 381 -19.39 -38.05 -8.11
C GLU A 381 -18.51 -37.47 -9.27
N LEU A 382 -17.20 -37.52 -9.14
CA LEU A 382 -16.26 -37.13 -10.20
C LEU A 382 -16.41 -38.06 -11.44
N LYS A 383 -16.56 -39.37 -11.22
CA LYS A 383 -16.76 -40.35 -12.31
C LYS A 383 -18.14 -40.19 -12.98
N ALA A 384 -19.15 -39.82 -12.22
CA ALA A 384 -20.50 -39.58 -12.71
C ALA A 384 -20.67 -38.19 -13.39
N HIS A 385 -19.64 -37.33 -13.34
CA HIS A 385 -19.68 -35.92 -13.76
C HIS A 385 -20.69 -35.06 -12.97
N ASP A 386 -21.06 -35.50 -11.78
CA ASP A 386 -21.86 -34.71 -10.81
C ASP A 386 -21.00 -33.63 -10.15
N LEU A 387 -19.68 -33.86 -10.07
CA LEU A 387 -18.67 -32.86 -9.69
C LEU A 387 -17.70 -32.61 -10.84
N GLU A 388 -17.29 -31.39 -10.98
CA GLU A 388 -16.21 -30.96 -11.85
C GLU A 388 -14.85 -31.40 -11.24
N PRO A 389 -13.78 -31.53 -12.07
CA PRO A 389 -12.44 -31.78 -11.54
C PRO A 389 -12.07 -30.76 -10.48
N ILE A 390 -11.53 -31.21 -9.34
CA ILE A 390 -11.19 -30.33 -8.22
C ILE A 390 -10.08 -29.38 -8.64
N GLU A 391 -10.42 -28.09 -8.71
CA GLU A 391 -9.47 -27.03 -9.04
C GLU A 391 -8.67 -26.61 -7.81
N VAL A 392 -7.38 -26.38 -8.03
CA VAL A 392 -6.45 -25.91 -6.97
C VAL A 392 -5.63 -24.77 -7.51
N ALA A 393 -5.80 -23.60 -6.96
CA ALA A 393 -4.97 -22.43 -7.21
C ALA A 393 -3.91 -22.32 -6.10
N LYS A 394 -2.63 -22.33 -6.48
CA LYS A 394 -1.47 -22.15 -5.58
C LYS A 394 -0.92 -20.71 -5.68
N ASP A 395 0.09 -20.40 -4.90
CA ASP A 395 0.77 -19.11 -4.88
C ASP A 395 -0.18 -17.94 -4.56
N LEU A 396 -0.99 -18.14 -3.53
CA LEU A 396 -1.95 -17.16 -3.05
C LEU A 396 -1.59 -16.66 -1.64
N SER A 397 -2.11 -15.46 -1.32
CA SER A 397 -2.05 -14.86 0.00
C SER A 397 -3.42 -14.36 0.42
N ILE A 398 -3.73 -14.42 1.72
CA ILE A 398 -4.94 -13.84 2.31
C ILE A 398 -4.56 -12.52 2.95
N ILE A 399 -5.21 -11.44 2.55
CA ILE A 399 -5.10 -10.12 3.17
C ILE A 399 -6.34 -9.90 4.04
N SER A 400 -6.15 -9.57 5.31
CA SER A 400 -7.26 -9.41 6.25
C SER A 400 -7.19 -8.06 6.96
N VAL A 401 -8.33 -7.38 7.02
CA VAL A 401 -8.58 -6.16 7.79
C VAL A 401 -9.32 -6.56 9.05
N VAL A 402 -8.80 -6.21 10.24
CA VAL A 402 -9.33 -6.68 11.54
C VAL A 402 -9.63 -5.50 12.47
N GLY A 403 -10.77 -5.54 13.15
CA GLY A 403 -11.14 -4.60 14.21
C GLY A 403 -12.57 -4.77 14.70
N ASP A 404 -12.78 -4.75 16.02
CA ASP A 404 -14.11 -4.81 16.64
C ASP A 404 -14.99 -3.60 16.28
N GLY A 405 -14.37 -2.43 16.02
CA GLY A 405 -15.05 -1.20 15.61
C GLY A 405 -15.66 -1.25 14.21
N MET A 406 -15.27 -2.23 13.38
CA MET A 406 -15.78 -2.37 12.00
C MET A 406 -17.29 -2.67 11.98
N LYS A 407 -17.83 -3.36 12.99
CA LYS A 407 -19.23 -3.73 13.09
C LYS A 407 -20.20 -2.54 13.02
N GLN A 408 -19.77 -1.38 13.49
CA GLN A 408 -20.57 -0.14 13.48
C GLN A 408 -20.13 0.85 12.42
N ALA A 409 -19.02 0.57 11.75
CA ALA A 409 -18.40 1.46 10.78
C ALA A 409 -18.91 1.19 9.37
N LYS A 410 -19.49 2.21 8.76
CA LYS A 410 -19.90 2.15 7.35
C LYS A 410 -18.72 2.40 6.43
N GLY A 411 -18.66 1.68 5.31
CA GLY A 411 -17.71 1.96 4.24
C GLY A 411 -16.33 1.32 4.37
N ILE A 412 -16.01 0.56 5.43
CA ILE A 412 -14.69 -0.09 5.58
C ILE A 412 -14.44 -1.09 4.44
N ALA A 413 -15.44 -1.93 4.11
CA ALA A 413 -15.33 -2.86 2.98
C ALA A 413 -15.11 -2.11 1.65
N ALA A 414 -15.84 -1.02 1.41
CA ALA A 414 -15.66 -0.20 0.22
C ALA A 414 -14.23 0.36 0.13
N ARG A 415 -13.70 0.92 1.22
CA ARG A 415 -12.32 1.44 1.28
C ARG A 415 -11.29 0.35 1.03
N PHE A 416 -11.47 -0.83 1.63
CA PHE A 416 -10.58 -1.97 1.45
C PHE A 416 -10.54 -2.44 -0.02
N PHE A 417 -11.70 -2.71 -0.61
CA PHE A 417 -11.74 -3.19 -1.99
C PHE A 417 -11.39 -2.12 -3.01
N SER A 418 -11.72 -0.85 -2.76
CA SER A 418 -11.26 0.27 -3.60
C SER A 418 -9.74 0.42 -3.58
N ALA A 419 -9.10 0.25 -2.42
CA ALA A 419 -7.65 0.29 -2.33
C ALA A 419 -6.98 -0.81 -3.16
N LEU A 420 -7.53 -2.04 -3.13
CA LEU A 420 -7.03 -3.15 -3.94
C LEU A 420 -7.26 -2.91 -5.44
N ALA A 421 -8.42 -2.38 -5.81
CA ALA A 421 -8.73 -2.04 -7.20
C ALA A 421 -7.82 -0.93 -7.75
N GLN A 422 -7.59 0.14 -6.97
CA GLN A 422 -6.68 1.22 -7.33
C GLN A 422 -5.22 0.76 -7.48
N ALA A 423 -4.82 -0.25 -6.68
CA ALA A 423 -3.52 -0.89 -6.83
C ALA A 423 -3.48 -1.94 -7.96
N ASN A 424 -4.52 -2.01 -8.80
CA ASN A 424 -4.65 -2.98 -9.90
C ASN A 424 -4.46 -4.44 -9.44
N ILE A 425 -5.05 -4.79 -8.28
CA ILE A 425 -4.97 -6.12 -7.69
C ILE A 425 -6.29 -6.85 -7.89
N SER A 426 -6.23 -7.98 -8.63
CA SER A 426 -7.38 -8.85 -8.84
C SER A 426 -7.65 -9.70 -7.60
N LEU A 427 -8.94 -9.85 -7.25
CA LEU A 427 -9.39 -10.68 -6.14
C LEU A 427 -9.76 -12.07 -6.64
N VAL A 428 -9.24 -13.10 -5.96
CA VAL A 428 -9.57 -14.52 -6.23
C VAL A 428 -10.82 -14.91 -5.43
N ALA A 429 -10.88 -14.47 -4.15
CA ALA A 429 -12.02 -14.73 -3.28
C ALA A 429 -12.13 -13.65 -2.20
N ILE A 430 -13.32 -13.53 -1.63
CA ILE A 430 -13.64 -12.62 -0.52
C ILE A 430 -14.35 -13.42 0.56
N ALA A 431 -14.02 -13.14 1.82
CA ALA A 431 -14.73 -13.68 2.98
C ALA A 431 -14.95 -12.60 4.04
N GLN A 432 -16.17 -12.53 4.54
CA GLN A 432 -16.56 -11.73 5.69
C GLN A 432 -17.45 -12.55 6.60
N GLY A 433 -17.02 -12.76 7.85
CA GLY A 433 -17.81 -13.47 8.84
C GLY A 433 -18.97 -12.63 9.39
N SER A 434 -20.02 -13.29 9.89
CA SER A 434 -21.17 -12.64 10.55
C SER A 434 -20.78 -11.86 11.82
N SER A 435 -19.58 -12.08 12.35
CA SER A 435 -19.02 -11.30 13.45
C SER A 435 -18.63 -9.88 13.06
N GLU A 436 -18.49 -9.61 11.75
CA GLU A 436 -18.08 -8.33 11.16
C GLU A 436 -16.74 -7.78 11.71
N ARG A 437 -15.91 -8.64 12.30
CA ARG A 437 -14.61 -8.27 12.90
C ARG A 437 -13.45 -8.36 11.93
N SER A 438 -13.61 -9.13 10.87
CA SER A 438 -12.61 -9.27 9.83
C SER A 438 -13.23 -9.30 8.45
N ILE A 439 -12.53 -8.69 7.49
CA ILE A 439 -12.82 -8.78 6.06
C ILE A 439 -11.54 -9.28 5.41
N SER A 440 -11.63 -10.37 4.67
CA SER A 440 -10.48 -11.02 4.05
C SER A 440 -10.64 -11.09 2.53
N ALA A 441 -9.55 -10.88 1.81
CA ALA A 441 -9.46 -11.05 0.37
C ALA A 441 -8.30 -11.99 0.03
N VAL A 442 -8.52 -12.89 -0.91
CA VAL A 442 -7.49 -13.78 -1.46
C VAL A 442 -6.93 -13.13 -2.73
N VAL A 443 -5.63 -12.96 -2.78
CA VAL A 443 -4.90 -12.32 -3.88
C VAL A 443 -3.71 -13.18 -4.32
N ALA A 444 -3.13 -12.90 -5.49
CA ALA A 444 -1.88 -13.54 -5.90
C ALA A 444 -0.74 -13.17 -4.93
N GLN A 445 0.08 -14.14 -4.57
CA GLN A 445 1.14 -13.99 -3.55
C GLN A 445 2.15 -12.90 -3.90
N ASN A 446 2.50 -12.75 -5.18
CA ASN A 446 3.41 -11.70 -5.64
C ASN A 446 2.83 -10.28 -5.49
N LYS A 447 1.52 -10.15 -5.20
CA LYS A 447 0.81 -8.88 -4.96
C LYS A 447 0.49 -8.63 -3.48
N ALA A 448 0.83 -9.56 -2.59
CA ALA A 448 0.46 -9.49 -1.17
C ALA A 448 1.00 -8.22 -0.47
N ILE A 449 2.28 -7.89 -0.66
CA ILE A 449 2.91 -6.72 -0.04
C ILE A 449 2.27 -5.42 -0.54
N GLU A 450 2.01 -5.33 -1.84
CA GLU A 450 1.34 -4.19 -2.45
C GLU A 450 -0.09 -4.02 -1.91
N ALA A 451 -0.82 -5.14 -1.76
CA ALA A 451 -2.16 -5.16 -1.17
C ALA A 451 -2.18 -4.66 0.28
N VAL A 452 -1.21 -5.09 1.11
CA VAL A 452 -1.07 -4.62 2.50
C VAL A 452 -0.78 -3.12 2.54
N LYS A 453 0.16 -2.63 1.74
CA LYS A 453 0.54 -1.22 1.67
C LYS A 453 -0.64 -0.34 1.23
N ALA A 454 -1.31 -0.69 0.13
CA ALA A 454 -2.46 0.04 -0.39
C ALA A 454 -3.62 0.08 0.63
N THR A 455 -3.91 -1.07 1.25
CA THR A 455 -4.96 -1.17 2.26
C THR A 455 -4.63 -0.33 3.51
N HIS A 456 -3.38 -0.39 3.98
CA HIS A 456 -2.93 0.39 5.15
C HIS A 456 -3.04 1.89 4.87
N GLN A 457 -2.57 2.33 3.70
CA GLN A 457 -2.69 3.72 3.26
C GLN A 457 -4.15 4.18 3.26
N ALA A 458 -5.05 3.40 2.67
CA ALA A 458 -6.45 3.76 2.56
C ALA A 458 -7.20 3.76 3.91
N ILE A 459 -6.81 2.90 4.87
CA ILE A 459 -7.53 2.74 6.14
C ILE A 459 -6.95 3.63 7.25
N PHE A 460 -5.63 3.72 7.38
CA PHE A 460 -4.98 4.39 8.51
C PHE A 460 -4.41 5.77 8.18
N ASN A 461 -4.13 6.03 6.91
CA ASN A 461 -3.68 7.35 6.47
C ASN A 461 -4.84 8.04 5.75
N ASN A 462 -5.35 9.13 6.34
CA ASN A 462 -6.32 9.99 5.66
C ASN A 462 -5.67 10.80 4.53
N LYS A 463 -4.35 10.76 4.38
CA LYS A 463 -3.64 11.49 3.33
C LYS A 463 -4.00 10.96 1.95
N LYS A 464 -4.49 11.87 1.12
CA LYS A 464 -4.68 11.65 -0.32
C LYS A 464 -3.33 11.87 -0.99
N VAL A 465 -2.71 10.80 -1.48
CA VAL A 465 -1.39 10.85 -2.12
C VAL A 465 -1.54 10.85 -3.64
N VAL A 466 -0.75 11.67 -4.30
CA VAL A 466 -0.56 11.68 -5.76
C VAL A 466 0.91 11.40 -6.04
N ASP A 467 1.20 10.36 -6.79
CA ASP A 467 2.54 10.06 -7.29
C ASP A 467 2.66 10.59 -8.72
N MET A 468 3.39 11.70 -8.87
CA MET A 468 3.49 12.45 -10.11
C MET A 468 4.73 12.04 -10.91
N PHE A 469 4.53 11.77 -12.19
CA PHE A 469 5.56 11.45 -13.18
C PHE A 469 5.57 12.56 -14.22
N LEU A 470 6.50 13.52 -14.08
CA LEU A 470 6.56 14.72 -14.90
C LEU A 470 7.53 14.55 -16.06
N VAL A 471 7.03 14.71 -17.28
CA VAL A 471 7.81 14.76 -18.51
C VAL A 471 7.76 16.18 -19.08
N GLY A 472 8.93 16.75 -19.33
CA GLY A 472 9.05 18.14 -19.78
C GLY A 472 9.19 19.12 -18.62
N VAL A 473 10.42 19.45 -18.28
CA VAL A 473 10.81 20.36 -17.18
C VAL A 473 11.28 21.72 -17.68
N GLY A 474 10.76 22.18 -18.82
CA GLY A 474 10.96 23.52 -19.37
C GLY A 474 10.23 24.60 -18.57
N GLY A 475 9.83 25.71 -19.24
CA GLY A 475 9.17 26.84 -18.57
C GLY A 475 7.95 26.47 -17.74
N VAL A 476 7.00 25.72 -18.34
CA VAL A 476 5.76 25.32 -17.64
C VAL A 476 6.02 24.23 -16.58
N GLY A 477 6.78 23.18 -16.94
CA GLY A 477 7.06 22.08 -16.00
C GLY A 477 7.93 22.51 -14.81
N GLY A 478 8.90 23.41 -15.05
CA GLY A 478 9.72 23.99 -13.98
C GLY A 478 8.88 24.85 -13.04
N GLU A 479 7.97 25.66 -13.56
CA GLU A 479 7.05 26.47 -12.77
C GLU A 479 6.08 25.62 -11.94
N LEU A 480 5.59 24.51 -12.51
CA LEU A 480 4.75 23.54 -11.80
C LEU A 480 5.46 22.98 -10.58
N ILE A 481 6.76 22.60 -10.71
CA ILE A 481 7.54 22.11 -9.57
C ILE A 481 7.62 23.17 -8.48
N GLU A 482 7.89 24.44 -8.84
CA GLU A 482 7.99 25.51 -7.85
C GLU A 482 6.63 25.78 -7.16
N GLN A 483 5.52 25.71 -7.88
CA GLN A 483 4.18 25.84 -7.28
C GLN A 483 3.86 24.67 -6.33
N ILE A 484 4.24 23.45 -6.68
CA ILE A 484 4.09 22.27 -5.79
C ILE A 484 4.88 22.49 -4.49
N LYS A 485 6.14 22.97 -4.58
CA LYS A 485 6.96 23.28 -3.40
C LYS A 485 6.29 24.35 -2.52
N GLN A 486 5.83 25.43 -3.11
CA GLN A 486 5.18 26.54 -2.38
C GLN A 486 3.88 26.11 -1.69
N GLN A 487 3.12 25.22 -2.29
CA GLN A 487 1.83 24.76 -1.78
C GLN A 487 1.91 23.58 -0.81
N LYS A 488 3.11 23.02 -0.57
CA LYS A 488 3.32 21.81 0.24
C LYS A 488 2.64 21.89 1.61
N ASP A 489 2.84 22.99 2.36
CA ASP A 489 2.27 23.15 3.70
C ASP A 489 0.75 23.35 3.68
N TYR A 490 0.23 24.01 2.65
CA TYR A 490 -1.22 24.18 2.47
C TYR A 490 -1.90 22.83 2.15
N LEU A 491 -1.30 22.04 1.28
CA LEU A 491 -1.80 20.71 0.93
C LEU A 491 -1.74 19.76 2.13
N ALA A 492 -0.65 19.79 2.90
CA ALA A 492 -0.51 18.99 4.11
C ALA A 492 -1.62 19.26 5.15
N LYS A 493 -2.07 20.53 5.29
CA LYS A 493 -3.22 20.89 6.15
C LYS A 493 -4.56 20.33 5.65
N LYS A 494 -4.62 19.91 4.39
CA LYS A 494 -5.80 19.29 3.76
C LYS A 494 -5.65 17.77 3.61
N ASP A 495 -4.65 17.19 4.26
CA ASP A 495 -4.30 15.77 4.13
C ASP A 495 -4.01 15.34 2.68
N ILE A 496 -3.43 16.24 1.87
CA ILE A 496 -3.00 15.97 0.49
C ILE A 496 -1.48 15.99 0.42
N GLU A 497 -0.90 15.00 -0.25
CA GLU A 497 0.54 14.90 -0.50
C GLU A 497 0.79 14.63 -1.99
N ILE A 498 1.60 15.48 -2.64
CA ILE A 498 2.07 15.26 -4.01
C ILE A 498 3.54 14.84 -3.91
N ARG A 499 3.85 13.61 -4.33
CA ARG A 499 5.21 13.09 -4.46
C ARG A 499 5.59 13.13 -5.93
N VAL A 500 6.69 13.78 -6.25
CA VAL A 500 7.24 13.79 -7.60
C VAL A 500 8.14 12.56 -7.74
N CYS A 501 7.63 11.48 -8.29
CA CYS A 501 8.34 10.20 -8.40
C CYS A 501 9.22 10.13 -9.65
N ALA A 502 8.94 10.95 -10.66
CA ALA A 502 9.75 11.03 -11.86
C ALA A 502 9.89 12.46 -12.38
N LEU A 503 11.08 12.81 -12.84
CA LEU A 503 11.35 13.99 -13.64
C LEU A 503 12.10 13.55 -14.90
N ALA A 504 11.59 13.91 -16.08
CA ALA A 504 12.24 13.58 -17.36
C ALA A 504 12.30 14.79 -18.29
N ASN A 505 13.43 14.94 -18.96
CA ASN A 505 13.58 15.80 -20.12
C ASN A 505 13.78 14.93 -21.39
N SER A 506 14.18 15.54 -22.50
CA SER A 506 14.38 14.80 -23.76
C SER A 506 15.54 13.80 -23.75
N THR A 507 16.43 13.83 -22.77
CA THR A 507 17.67 13.02 -22.75
C THR A 507 17.84 12.21 -21.48
N LYS A 508 17.40 12.72 -20.34
CA LYS A 508 17.67 12.15 -19.00
C LYS A 508 16.40 12.09 -18.16
N MET A 509 16.40 11.18 -17.17
CA MET A 509 15.34 11.09 -16.17
C MET A 509 15.89 10.75 -14.79
N LEU A 510 15.10 11.14 -13.76
CA LEU A 510 15.23 10.74 -12.35
C LEU A 510 14.00 9.95 -11.96
N LEU A 511 14.18 8.88 -11.18
CA LEU A 511 13.10 8.04 -10.65
C LEU A 511 13.35 7.75 -9.17
N ASP A 512 12.32 7.94 -8.32
CA ASP A 512 12.33 7.55 -6.90
C ASP A 512 10.90 7.22 -6.46
N GLU A 513 10.66 6.02 -5.95
CA GLU A 513 9.33 5.59 -5.48
C GLU A 513 8.84 6.34 -4.24
N ASN A 514 9.74 6.94 -3.47
CA ASN A 514 9.41 7.69 -2.26
C ASN A 514 9.24 9.20 -2.51
N GLY A 515 9.50 9.63 -3.74
CA GLY A 515 9.48 11.02 -4.16
C GLY A 515 10.85 11.71 -4.12
N LEU A 516 11.17 12.41 -5.20
CA LEU A 516 12.41 13.14 -5.40
C LEU A 516 12.50 14.36 -4.46
N ASN A 517 13.72 14.68 -4.02
CA ASN A 517 13.96 15.98 -3.38
C ASN A 517 13.96 17.08 -4.45
N LEU A 518 13.05 18.03 -4.30
CA LEU A 518 12.84 19.11 -5.27
C LEU A 518 13.73 20.34 -5.03
N ASP A 519 14.56 20.38 -3.98
CA ASP A 519 15.33 21.58 -3.66
C ASP A 519 16.40 21.89 -4.71
N ASN A 520 17.05 20.85 -5.22
CA ASN A 520 18.12 20.93 -6.22
C ASN A 520 17.79 20.17 -7.53
N TRP A 521 16.51 19.94 -7.81
CA TRP A 521 16.06 19.07 -8.90
C TRP A 521 16.70 19.33 -10.26
N LYS A 522 17.04 20.60 -10.58
CA LYS A 522 17.69 20.97 -11.86
C LYS A 522 19.09 20.37 -11.96
N ALA A 523 19.90 20.59 -10.91
CA ALA A 523 21.26 20.05 -10.86
C ALA A 523 21.26 18.52 -10.81
N ASP A 524 20.33 17.92 -10.06
CA ASP A 524 20.19 16.48 -9.94
C ASP A 524 19.82 15.85 -11.30
N LEU A 525 18.91 16.46 -12.06
CA LEU A 525 18.55 16.00 -13.41
C LEU A 525 19.69 16.21 -14.42
N GLU A 526 20.42 17.33 -14.34
CA GLU A 526 21.60 17.56 -15.20
C GLU A 526 22.69 16.52 -14.96
N ASN A 527 22.88 16.09 -13.72
CA ASN A 527 23.86 15.07 -13.33
C ASN A 527 23.33 13.64 -13.44
N ALA A 528 22.05 13.44 -13.78
CA ALA A 528 21.48 12.11 -13.93
C ALA A 528 22.20 11.30 -15.01
N THR A 529 22.44 10.03 -14.72
CA THR A 529 23.07 9.08 -15.65
C THR A 529 22.05 8.24 -16.42
N GLN A 530 20.81 8.18 -15.93
CA GLN A 530 19.73 7.39 -16.55
C GLN A 530 19.17 8.12 -17.77
N PRO A 531 19.22 7.51 -18.97
CA PRO A 531 18.62 8.09 -20.17
C PRO A 531 17.09 8.13 -20.01
N SER A 532 16.47 9.11 -20.67
CA SER A 532 15.00 9.20 -20.74
C SER A 532 14.45 8.01 -21.54
N ASP A 533 13.75 7.12 -20.86
CA ASP A 533 13.14 5.92 -21.42
C ASP A 533 11.71 5.80 -20.91
N PHE A 534 10.75 5.98 -21.81
CA PHE A 534 9.31 5.93 -21.47
C PHE A 534 8.83 4.52 -21.16
N ASP A 535 9.47 3.47 -21.66
CA ASP A 535 9.12 2.10 -21.31
C ASP A 535 9.47 1.79 -19.85
N VAL A 536 10.63 2.28 -19.41
CA VAL A 536 11.04 2.21 -18.00
C VAL A 536 10.10 3.04 -17.13
N LEU A 537 9.78 4.27 -17.53
CA LEU A 537 8.90 5.16 -16.78
C LEU A 537 7.49 4.58 -16.62
N LEU A 538 6.88 4.08 -17.70
CA LEU A 538 5.53 3.51 -17.65
C LEU A 538 5.47 2.16 -16.93
N SER A 539 6.55 1.37 -16.97
CA SER A 539 6.63 0.11 -16.22
C SER A 539 6.98 0.28 -14.76
N PHE A 540 7.41 1.46 -14.33
CA PHE A 540 7.82 1.73 -12.95
C PHE A 540 6.72 1.37 -11.93
N ILE A 541 5.45 1.67 -12.23
CA ILE A 541 4.31 1.34 -11.37
C ILE A 541 4.09 -0.16 -11.17
N LYS A 542 4.63 -1.03 -12.06
CA LYS A 542 4.54 -2.49 -11.92
C LYS A 542 5.58 -3.04 -10.95
N LEU A 543 6.69 -2.33 -10.76
CA LEU A 543 7.83 -2.75 -9.98
C LEU A 543 7.85 -2.11 -8.58
N HIS A 544 7.18 -0.98 -8.43
CA HIS A 544 7.19 -0.15 -7.23
C HIS A 544 5.78 0.13 -6.73
N HIS A 545 5.65 0.37 -5.44
CA HIS A 545 4.36 0.75 -4.85
C HIS A 545 4.09 2.22 -5.10
N VAL A 546 3.19 2.49 -6.06
CA VAL A 546 2.77 3.84 -6.47
C VAL A 546 1.30 4.03 -6.15
N VAL A 547 0.94 5.16 -5.56
CA VAL A 547 -0.42 5.50 -5.15
C VAL A 547 -0.95 6.61 -6.04
N ASN A 548 -2.10 6.37 -6.70
CA ASN A 548 -2.74 7.33 -7.60
C ASN A 548 -1.73 7.96 -8.60
N PRO A 549 -1.13 7.15 -9.52
CA PRO A 549 -0.09 7.62 -10.42
C PRO A 549 -0.65 8.59 -11.47
N VAL A 550 0.02 9.73 -11.61
CA VAL A 550 -0.35 10.78 -12.58
C VAL A 550 0.82 11.03 -13.54
N PHE A 551 0.63 10.70 -14.79
CA PHE A 551 1.54 11.07 -15.88
C PHE A 551 1.26 12.51 -16.33
N VAL A 552 2.21 13.40 -16.11
CA VAL A 552 2.10 14.83 -16.46
C VAL A 552 3.02 15.12 -17.64
N ASP A 553 2.45 15.47 -18.79
CA ASP A 553 3.22 15.89 -19.96
C ASP A 553 3.20 17.40 -20.12
N CYS A 554 4.31 18.07 -19.85
CA CYS A 554 4.53 19.50 -20.08
C CYS A 554 5.38 19.77 -21.33
N THR A 555 5.43 18.82 -22.28
CA THR A 555 6.13 18.98 -23.55
C THR A 555 5.21 19.47 -24.67
N THR A 556 5.81 19.79 -25.81
CA THR A 556 5.11 19.99 -27.09
C THR A 556 5.33 18.82 -28.06
N ALA A 557 5.94 17.72 -27.55
CA ALA A 557 6.36 16.59 -28.38
C ALA A 557 5.17 15.70 -28.77
N GLU A 558 5.09 15.36 -30.05
CA GLU A 558 4.04 14.46 -30.55
C GLU A 558 4.27 13.01 -30.13
N SER A 559 5.53 12.61 -30.01
CA SER A 559 5.91 11.29 -29.52
C SER A 559 5.42 11.02 -28.10
N VAL A 560 5.47 12.02 -27.21
CA VAL A 560 4.94 11.92 -25.84
C VAL A 560 3.43 11.87 -25.84
N ALA A 561 2.75 12.71 -26.63
CA ALA A 561 1.30 12.68 -26.78
C ALA A 561 0.77 11.32 -27.30
N GLY A 562 1.57 10.61 -28.09
CA GLY A 562 1.26 9.25 -28.55
C GLY A 562 1.29 8.16 -27.47
N LEU A 563 1.86 8.44 -26.29
CA LEU A 563 1.96 7.47 -25.18
C LEU A 563 0.72 7.46 -24.27
N TYR A 564 -0.18 8.44 -24.35
CA TYR A 564 -1.27 8.60 -23.40
C TYR A 564 -2.22 7.40 -23.37
N ALA A 565 -2.54 6.84 -24.55
CA ALA A 565 -3.39 5.65 -24.63
C ALA A 565 -2.78 4.47 -23.86
N ARG A 566 -1.46 4.31 -23.92
CA ARG A 566 -0.71 3.30 -23.16
C ARG A 566 -0.64 3.66 -21.68
N ALA A 567 -0.34 4.91 -21.33
CA ALA A 567 -0.28 5.35 -19.93
C ALA A 567 -1.61 5.06 -19.20
N LEU A 568 -2.76 5.38 -19.82
CA LEU A 568 -4.09 5.08 -19.30
C LEU A 568 -4.29 3.57 -19.09
N LYS A 569 -3.88 2.73 -20.05
CA LYS A 569 -3.98 1.26 -19.94
C LYS A 569 -3.08 0.68 -18.84
N GLU A 570 -1.92 1.27 -18.63
CA GLU A 570 -0.98 0.85 -17.58
C GLU A 570 -1.39 1.31 -16.18
N GLY A 571 -2.41 2.17 -16.05
CA GLY A 571 -2.97 2.60 -14.76
C GLY A 571 -2.59 4.01 -14.32
N PHE A 572 -2.14 4.87 -15.23
CA PHE A 572 -1.92 6.29 -14.94
C PHE A 572 -3.16 7.14 -15.23
N HIS A 573 -3.41 8.15 -14.40
CA HIS A 573 -4.11 9.35 -14.84
C HIS A 573 -3.18 10.14 -15.77
N VAL A 574 -3.73 10.85 -16.74
CA VAL A 574 -2.95 11.69 -17.65
C VAL A 574 -3.39 13.14 -17.52
N VAL A 575 -2.43 14.04 -17.29
CA VAL A 575 -2.66 15.48 -17.21
C VAL A 575 -1.73 16.20 -18.19
N THR A 576 -2.25 17.11 -19.03
CA THR A 576 -1.39 17.69 -20.05
C THR A 576 -1.87 19.03 -20.62
N PRO A 577 -0.97 20.02 -20.83
CA PRO A 577 -1.17 21.18 -21.69
C PRO A 577 -0.95 20.87 -23.18
N ASN A 578 -0.39 19.71 -23.54
CA ASN A 578 -0.04 19.35 -24.91
C ASN A 578 -1.30 19.08 -25.75
N LYS A 579 -1.61 20.00 -26.63
CA LYS A 579 -2.80 19.96 -27.49
C LYS A 579 -2.79 18.84 -28.52
N LYS A 580 -1.61 18.29 -28.85
CA LYS A 580 -1.46 17.35 -29.97
C LYS A 580 -2.32 16.10 -29.84
N ALA A 581 -2.45 15.55 -28.62
CA ALA A 581 -3.28 14.37 -28.40
C ALA A 581 -4.76 14.62 -28.79
N ASN A 582 -5.30 15.77 -28.41
CA ASN A 582 -6.69 16.14 -28.67
C ASN A 582 -6.95 16.70 -30.08
N THR A 583 -5.89 16.95 -30.87
CA THR A 583 -5.97 17.46 -32.25
C THR A 583 -5.41 16.48 -33.29
N ARG A 584 -5.05 15.25 -32.90
CA ARG A 584 -4.76 14.12 -33.79
C ARG A 584 -6.04 13.59 -34.43
N GLU A 585 -5.89 12.54 -35.22
CA GLU A 585 -6.98 11.85 -35.87
C GLU A 585 -8.10 11.52 -34.86
N LEU A 586 -9.33 11.65 -35.27
CA LEU A 586 -10.52 11.44 -34.43
C LEU A 586 -10.53 10.04 -33.77
N ALA A 587 -9.98 9.05 -34.48
CA ALA A 587 -9.84 7.70 -33.95
C ALA A 587 -9.00 7.65 -32.66
N TYR A 588 -7.89 8.42 -32.59
CA TYR A 588 -7.04 8.50 -31.40
C TYR A 588 -7.72 9.29 -30.28
N TYR A 589 -8.41 10.37 -30.60
CA TYR A 589 -9.24 11.14 -29.67
C TYR A 589 -10.26 10.24 -28.95
N HIS A 590 -10.95 9.38 -29.66
CA HIS A 590 -11.89 8.42 -29.08
C HIS A 590 -11.19 7.30 -28.33
N GLU A 591 -10.02 6.83 -28.78
CA GLU A 591 -9.25 5.81 -28.08
C GLU A 591 -8.86 6.27 -26.68
N LEU A 592 -8.41 7.51 -26.51
CA LEU A 592 -8.05 8.08 -25.20
C LEU A 592 -9.24 8.04 -24.23
N ARG A 593 -10.41 8.44 -24.67
CA ARG A 593 -11.62 8.48 -23.84
C ARG A 593 -12.11 7.08 -23.46
N ARG A 594 -12.10 6.15 -24.42
CA ARG A 594 -12.42 4.75 -24.14
C ARG A 594 -11.44 4.12 -23.13
N ASN A 595 -10.14 4.38 -23.29
CA ASN A 595 -9.14 3.85 -22.36
C ASN A 595 -9.28 4.45 -20.96
N ALA A 596 -9.51 5.77 -20.88
CA ALA A 596 -9.74 6.45 -19.60
C ALA A 596 -10.96 5.87 -18.86
N GLN A 597 -12.06 5.64 -19.59
CA GLN A 597 -13.27 5.05 -19.02
C GLN A 597 -13.08 3.58 -18.63
N ALA A 598 -12.44 2.77 -19.48
CA ALA A 598 -12.22 1.35 -19.23
C ALA A 598 -11.28 1.11 -18.05
N SER A 599 -10.24 1.93 -17.89
CA SER A 599 -9.29 1.83 -16.78
C SER A 599 -9.72 2.58 -15.52
N GLN A 600 -10.82 3.35 -15.58
CA GLN A 600 -11.28 4.27 -14.52
C GLN A 600 -10.24 5.34 -14.13
N HIS A 601 -9.34 5.68 -15.06
CA HIS A 601 -8.37 6.77 -14.90
C HIS A 601 -8.80 8.02 -15.64
N LYS A 602 -8.38 9.18 -15.16
CA LYS A 602 -8.77 10.46 -15.73
C LYS A 602 -7.77 10.89 -16.81
N PHE A 603 -8.28 11.44 -17.91
CA PHE A 603 -7.52 12.20 -18.90
C PHE A 603 -7.95 13.66 -18.82
N LEU A 604 -7.10 14.53 -18.26
CA LEU A 604 -7.39 15.93 -17.97
C LEU A 604 -6.46 16.84 -18.78
N TYR A 605 -7.03 17.85 -19.38
CA TYR A 605 -6.36 18.72 -20.35
C TYR A 605 -6.93 20.14 -20.35
N GLU A 606 -7.35 20.64 -19.17
CA GLU A 606 -7.91 21.99 -19.02
C GLU A 606 -7.07 23.06 -19.72
N THR A 607 -5.76 22.92 -19.57
CA THR A 607 -4.78 23.87 -20.10
C THR A 607 -4.52 23.76 -21.61
N ASN A 608 -5.25 22.92 -22.33
CA ASN A 608 -5.21 22.91 -23.78
C ASN A 608 -5.86 24.15 -24.38
N VAL A 609 -6.83 24.78 -23.68
CA VAL A 609 -7.53 25.99 -24.13
C VAL A 609 -7.58 27.00 -22.99
N GLY A 610 -7.08 28.22 -23.23
CA GLY A 610 -7.17 29.31 -22.26
C GLY A 610 -6.13 29.26 -21.11
N ALA A 611 -5.05 28.50 -21.24
CA ALA A 611 -4.04 28.29 -20.20
C ALA A 611 -4.68 27.80 -18.88
N GLY A 612 -4.70 28.60 -17.81
CA GLY A 612 -5.32 28.23 -16.54
C GLY A 612 -6.78 28.66 -16.39
N LEU A 613 -7.41 29.19 -17.42
CA LEU A 613 -8.85 29.50 -17.37
C LEU A 613 -9.64 28.18 -17.33
N PRO A 614 -10.68 28.05 -16.48
CA PRO A 614 -11.51 26.87 -16.39
C PRO A 614 -12.51 26.80 -17.54
N VAL A 615 -12.04 26.40 -18.71
CA VAL A 615 -12.80 26.42 -19.98
C VAL A 615 -13.46 25.08 -20.25
N ILE A 616 -12.63 24.03 -20.28
CA ILE A 616 -13.07 22.68 -20.70
C ILE A 616 -13.97 22.06 -19.62
N GLU A 617 -13.62 22.19 -18.36
CA GLU A 617 -14.45 21.68 -17.24
C GLU A 617 -15.84 22.35 -17.24
N ASN A 618 -15.89 23.68 -17.41
CA ASN A 618 -17.18 24.36 -17.45
C ASN A 618 -18.04 23.93 -18.65
N LEU A 619 -17.42 23.81 -19.82
CA LEU A 619 -18.13 23.32 -20.99
C LEU A 619 -18.65 21.88 -20.78
N GLN A 620 -17.80 20.98 -20.31
CA GLN A 620 -18.17 19.60 -20.01
C GLN A 620 -19.32 19.53 -18.98
N ASN A 621 -19.29 20.35 -17.93
CA ASN A 621 -20.33 20.39 -16.90
C ASN A 621 -21.68 20.87 -17.46
N LEU A 622 -21.69 21.87 -18.35
CA LEU A 622 -22.91 22.32 -19.02
C LEU A 622 -23.49 21.20 -19.91
N LEU A 623 -22.66 20.58 -20.73
CA LEU A 623 -23.10 19.52 -21.65
C LEU A 623 -23.57 18.27 -20.85
N ALA A 624 -22.90 17.90 -19.79
CA ALA A 624 -23.30 16.79 -18.90
C ALA A 624 -24.67 17.06 -18.23
N ALA A 625 -25.00 18.32 -17.97
CA ALA A 625 -26.31 18.74 -17.46
C ALA A 625 -27.43 18.79 -18.54
N GLY A 626 -27.12 18.44 -19.79
CA GLY A 626 -28.06 18.43 -20.90
C GLY A 626 -28.20 19.79 -21.59
N ASP A 627 -27.28 20.72 -21.37
CA ASP A 627 -27.17 21.96 -22.17
C ASP A 627 -26.56 21.63 -23.54
N GLU A 628 -26.74 22.49 -24.52
CA GLU A 628 -26.21 22.33 -25.87
C GLU A 628 -25.54 23.61 -26.31
N LEU A 629 -24.35 23.48 -26.91
CA LEU A 629 -23.66 24.64 -27.52
C LEU A 629 -24.29 24.98 -28.84
N GLU A 630 -24.90 26.16 -28.96
CA GLU A 630 -25.50 26.66 -30.18
C GLU A 630 -24.53 27.50 -31.00
N TYR A 631 -23.78 28.37 -30.32
CA TYR A 631 -22.79 29.23 -30.95
C TYR A 631 -21.64 29.50 -29.98
N PHE A 632 -20.44 29.53 -30.50
CA PHE A 632 -19.23 29.95 -29.77
C PHE A 632 -18.49 31.01 -30.57
N GLU A 633 -18.03 32.07 -29.90
CA GLU A 633 -17.00 32.95 -30.40
C GLU A 633 -15.96 33.28 -29.32
N GLY A 634 -14.68 33.35 -29.74
CA GLY A 634 -13.64 33.59 -28.73
C GLY A 634 -12.31 34.07 -29.30
N ILE A 635 -11.67 34.93 -28.54
CA ILE A 635 -10.27 35.31 -28.73
C ILE A 635 -9.42 34.33 -27.97
N LEU A 636 -8.76 33.41 -28.69
CA LEU A 636 -8.05 32.25 -28.14
C LEU A 636 -6.51 32.39 -28.17
N SER A 637 -5.99 33.53 -28.67
CA SER A 637 -4.56 33.83 -28.75
C SER A 637 -4.24 35.13 -28.05
N GLY A 638 -3.35 35.09 -27.05
CA GLY A 638 -2.85 36.28 -26.36
C GLY A 638 -2.03 37.18 -27.28
N SER A 639 -1.17 36.61 -28.12
CA SER A 639 -0.37 37.33 -29.12
C SER A 639 -1.25 38.11 -30.10
N LEU A 640 -2.26 37.45 -30.66
CA LEU A 640 -3.18 38.09 -31.57
C LEU A 640 -4.10 39.11 -30.87
N SER A 641 -4.52 38.85 -29.64
CA SER A 641 -5.25 39.81 -28.80
C SER A 641 -4.46 41.10 -28.61
N PHE A 642 -3.16 40.99 -28.33
CA PHE A 642 -2.26 42.14 -28.18
C PHE A 642 -2.09 42.87 -29.50
N ILE A 643 -1.80 42.14 -30.60
CA ILE A 643 -1.59 42.73 -31.94
C ILE A 643 -2.83 43.54 -32.40
N PHE A 644 -4.03 42.91 -32.36
CA PHE A 644 -5.27 43.59 -32.81
C PHE A 644 -5.69 44.71 -31.87
N GLY A 645 -5.37 44.63 -30.56
CA GLY A 645 -5.57 45.76 -29.63
C GLY A 645 -4.70 46.97 -29.97
N LYS A 646 -3.43 46.75 -30.35
CA LYS A 646 -2.52 47.84 -30.74
C LYS A 646 -2.77 48.39 -32.13
N LEU A 647 -3.26 47.58 -33.07
CA LEU A 647 -3.79 48.05 -34.37
C LEU A 647 -4.97 49.01 -34.17
N GLU A 648 -5.87 48.73 -33.23
CA GLU A 648 -6.99 49.62 -32.86
C GLU A 648 -6.48 50.99 -32.35
N GLU A 649 -5.35 50.97 -31.59
CA GLU A 649 -4.71 52.18 -31.08
C GLU A 649 -3.94 52.97 -32.14
N GLY A 650 -3.76 52.43 -33.35
CA GLY A 650 -3.24 53.14 -34.54
C GLY A 650 -1.79 52.78 -34.91
N LEU A 651 -1.20 51.77 -34.28
CA LEU A 651 0.10 51.24 -34.72
C LEU A 651 -0.06 50.44 -36.01
N SER A 652 0.99 50.38 -36.85
CA SER A 652 1.00 49.51 -38.01
C SER A 652 1.22 48.04 -37.68
N LEU A 653 0.87 47.13 -38.59
CA LEU A 653 1.05 45.69 -38.39
C LEU A 653 2.52 45.32 -38.10
N SER A 654 3.44 45.91 -38.84
CA SER A 654 4.86 45.68 -38.68
C SER A 654 5.38 46.17 -37.32
N GLU A 655 4.99 47.38 -36.90
CA GLU A 655 5.37 47.94 -35.59
C GLU A 655 4.85 47.12 -34.43
N VAL A 656 3.55 46.74 -34.47
CA VAL A 656 2.94 45.98 -33.35
C VAL A 656 3.50 44.55 -33.26
N THR A 657 3.78 43.92 -34.43
CA THR A 657 4.37 42.58 -34.43
C THR A 657 5.79 42.58 -33.87
N ALA A 658 6.60 43.61 -34.20
CA ALA A 658 7.92 43.82 -33.62
C ALA A 658 7.83 44.04 -32.08
N LEU A 659 6.91 44.90 -31.66
CA LEU A 659 6.67 45.16 -30.23
C LEU A 659 6.18 43.91 -29.50
N ALA A 660 5.32 43.09 -30.10
CA ALA A 660 4.85 41.84 -29.54
C ALA A 660 5.99 40.83 -29.38
N ARG A 661 6.90 40.72 -30.37
CA ARG A 661 8.13 39.87 -30.32
C ARG A 661 9.05 40.33 -29.22
N GLU A 662 9.34 41.63 -29.10
CA GLU A 662 10.19 42.23 -28.08
C GLU A 662 9.67 41.95 -26.66
N LYS A 663 8.36 42.06 -26.48
CA LYS A 663 7.70 41.83 -25.20
C LYS A 663 7.46 40.34 -24.87
N GLY A 664 7.81 39.44 -25.79
CA GLY A 664 7.63 38.00 -25.61
C GLY A 664 6.17 37.53 -25.70
N PHE A 665 5.29 38.31 -26.38
CA PHE A 665 3.93 37.86 -26.65
C PHE A 665 3.84 36.89 -27.80
N THR A 666 4.80 36.90 -28.76
CA THR A 666 4.87 35.95 -29.88
C THR A 666 5.93 34.89 -29.66
N GLU A 667 5.83 33.78 -30.37
CA GLU A 667 6.89 32.81 -30.54
C GLU A 667 8.14 33.47 -31.19
N PRO A 668 9.33 32.86 -31.13
CA PRO A 668 10.54 33.41 -31.77
C PRO A 668 10.36 33.75 -33.25
N ASP A 669 9.52 32.98 -33.94
CA ASP A 669 9.01 33.26 -35.29
C ASP A 669 7.52 33.67 -35.21
N PRO A 670 7.20 34.96 -35.36
CA PRO A 670 5.82 35.42 -35.25
C PRO A 670 4.84 34.86 -36.30
N ARG A 671 5.38 34.21 -37.39
CA ARG A 671 4.51 33.53 -38.36
C ARG A 671 3.72 32.40 -37.74
N ASP A 672 4.24 31.74 -36.73
CA ASP A 672 3.54 30.65 -36.02
C ASP A 672 2.24 31.18 -35.38
N ASP A 673 2.30 32.37 -34.76
CA ASP A 673 1.13 33.02 -34.18
C ASP A 673 0.19 33.58 -35.25
N LEU A 674 0.74 34.28 -36.27
CA LEU A 674 -0.01 34.92 -37.31
C LEU A 674 -0.67 33.95 -38.30
N SER A 675 -0.24 32.68 -38.30
CA SER A 675 -0.86 31.62 -39.10
C SER A 675 -2.27 31.25 -38.63
N GLY A 676 -2.61 31.51 -37.39
CA GLY A 676 -3.87 31.11 -36.74
C GLY A 676 -3.99 29.62 -36.42
N GLN A 677 -2.96 28.84 -36.69
CA GLN A 677 -3.02 27.37 -36.47
C GLN A 677 -3.21 26.97 -35.00
N ASP A 678 -2.61 27.72 -34.06
CA ASP A 678 -2.82 27.45 -32.62
C ASP A 678 -4.29 27.76 -32.22
N VAL A 679 -4.89 28.82 -32.78
CA VAL A 679 -6.30 29.14 -32.59
C VAL A 679 -7.20 28.03 -33.17
N ALA A 680 -6.86 27.53 -34.36
CA ALA A 680 -7.58 26.42 -34.99
C ALA A 680 -7.54 25.13 -34.14
N ARG A 681 -6.40 24.78 -33.58
CA ARG A 681 -6.28 23.64 -32.69
C ARG A 681 -7.13 23.79 -31.42
N LYS A 682 -7.11 24.96 -30.79
CA LYS A 682 -7.95 25.24 -29.62
C LYS A 682 -9.43 25.19 -29.98
N LEU A 683 -9.81 25.75 -31.12
CA LEU A 683 -11.18 25.70 -31.59
C LEU A 683 -11.67 24.28 -31.88
N LEU A 684 -10.83 23.45 -32.52
CA LEU A 684 -11.11 22.03 -32.74
C LEU A 684 -11.36 21.28 -31.43
N ILE A 685 -10.55 21.55 -30.39
CA ILE A 685 -10.73 20.93 -29.08
C ILE A 685 -12.10 21.26 -28.51
N LEU A 686 -12.50 22.54 -28.52
CA LEU A 686 -13.82 22.96 -28.04
C LEU A 686 -14.97 22.37 -28.89
N ALA A 687 -14.80 22.28 -30.20
CA ALA A 687 -15.77 21.66 -31.09
C ALA A 687 -15.96 20.16 -30.79
N ARG A 688 -14.86 19.43 -30.57
CA ARG A 688 -14.88 18.01 -30.18
C ARG A 688 -15.50 17.80 -28.79
N GLU A 689 -15.25 18.71 -27.84
CA GLU A 689 -15.93 18.67 -26.53
C GLU A 689 -17.44 18.90 -26.68
N ALA A 690 -17.86 19.77 -27.63
CA ALA A 690 -19.27 19.99 -27.95
C ALA A 690 -19.91 18.84 -28.78
N GLY A 691 -19.17 17.77 -29.05
CA GLY A 691 -19.67 16.58 -29.74
C GLY A 691 -19.54 16.60 -31.27
N LEU A 692 -18.84 17.59 -31.86
CA LEU A 692 -18.60 17.63 -33.27
C LEU A 692 -17.45 16.70 -33.68
N GLU A 693 -17.69 15.81 -34.63
CA GLU A 693 -16.72 14.85 -35.17
C GLU A 693 -15.92 15.47 -36.33
N LEU A 694 -15.03 16.39 -35.99
CA LEU A 694 -14.22 17.14 -36.95
C LEU A 694 -12.74 16.75 -36.87
N GLU A 695 -12.06 16.87 -38.03
CA GLU A 695 -10.61 16.82 -38.12
C GLU A 695 -10.02 18.25 -38.18
N LEU A 696 -8.71 18.40 -37.96
CA LEU A 696 -8.08 19.73 -38.02
C LEU A 696 -8.19 20.37 -39.42
N SER A 697 -8.22 19.55 -40.46
CA SER A 697 -8.44 19.97 -41.85
C SER A 697 -9.81 20.57 -42.09
N ASP A 698 -10.81 20.29 -41.26
CA ASP A 698 -12.19 20.79 -41.41
C ASP A 698 -12.37 22.16 -40.77
N VAL A 699 -11.37 22.67 -40.07
CA VAL A 699 -11.37 24.02 -39.52
C VAL A 699 -10.94 25.00 -40.60
N GLU A 700 -11.84 25.91 -41.00
CA GLU A 700 -11.52 26.99 -41.94
C GLU A 700 -10.64 28.04 -41.26
N VAL A 701 -9.41 28.24 -41.74
CA VAL A 701 -8.47 29.20 -41.18
C VAL A 701 -8.14 30.30 -42.18
N GLU A 702 -8.57 31.53 -41.86
CA GLU A 702 -8.10 32.75 -42.48
C GLU A 702 -6.91 33.27 -41.65
N GLY A 703 -5.68 33.04 -42.14
CA GLY A 703 -4.48 33.57 -41.47
C GLY A 703 -4.43 35.07 -41.51
N VAL A 704 -3.69 35.70 -40.62
CA VAL A 704 -3.43 37.16 -40.68
C VAL A 704 -2.60 37.51 -41.89
N LEU A 705 -1.72 36.61 -42.31
CA LEU A 705 -0.83 36.78 -43.46
C LEU A 705 -1.44 36.21 -44.75
N PRO A 706 -1.26 36.83 -45.91
CA PRO A 706 -1.61 36.24 -47.19
C PRO A 706 -0.89 34.91 -47.43
N LYS A 707 -1.54 33.97 -48.15
CA LYS A 707 -0.95 32.67 -48.47
C LYS A 707 0.38 32.82 -49.20
N GLY A 708 1.42 32.11 -48.72
CA GLY A 708 2.76 32.16 -49.32
C GLY A 708 3.57 33.43 -49.00
N PHE A 709 3.08 34.32 -48.15
CA PHE A 709 3.84 35.50 -47.72
C PHE A 709 5.08 35.10 -46.97
N SER A 710 6.26 35.50 -47.44
CA SER A 710 7.57 35.16 -46.87
C SER A 710 7.93 33.65 -46.82
N GLU A 711 7.33 32.81 -47.65
CA GLU A 711 7.64 31.38 -47.73
C GLU A 711 9.13 31.16 -48.02
N GLY A 712 9.78 30.24 -47.28
CA GLY A 712 11.21 29.97 -47.42
C GLY A 712 12.16 31.04 -46.88
N LYS A 713 11.68 32.11 -46.24
CA LYS A 713 12.48 33.18 -45.64
C LYS A 713 12.77 32.91 -44.15
N SER A 714 13.85 33.52 -43.65
CA SER A 714 14.11 33.53 -42.20
C SER A 714 13.09 34.42 -41.45
N ALA A 715 13.01 34.27 -40.12
CA ALA A 715 12.14 35.13 -39.30
C ALA A 715 12.50 36.61 -39.38
N ASP A 716 13.77 36.96 -39.53
CA ASP A 716 14.23 38.34 -39.68
C ASP A 716 13.94 38.90 -41.08
N GLU A 717 14.11 38.09 -42.12
CA GLU A 717 13.66 38.46 -43.48
C GLU A 717 12.13 38.66 -43.53
N PHE A 718 11.37 37.81 -42.85
CA PHE A 718 9.92 37.96 -42.69
C PHE A 718 9.58 39.32 -42.04
N MET A 719 10.22 39.64 -40.92
CA MET A 719 9.99 40.93 -40.23
C MET A 719 10.31 42.13 -41.14
N ALA A 720 11.34 42.03 -41.96
CA ALA A 720 11.67 43.09 -42.91
C ALA A 720 10.65 43.25 -44.04
N MET A 721 9.92 42.20 -44.40
CA MET A 721 8.88 42.23 -45.41
C MET A 721 7.50 42.70 -44.88
N LEU A 722 7.25 42.58 -43.57
CA LEU A 722 5.93 42.85 -42.96
C LEU A 722 5.38 44.24 -43.22
N PRO A 723 6.19 45.35 -43.36
CA PRO A 723 5.69 46.67 -43.71
C PRO A 723 4.91 46.73 -45.02
N GLN A 724 5.06 45.75 -45.92
CA GLN A 724 4.29 45.69 -47.17
C GLN A 724 2.77 45.52 -46.93
N LEU A 725 2.39 45.00 -45.75
CA LEU A 725 0.99 44.76 -45.36
C LEU A 725 0.41 45.91 -44.52
N ASP A 726 1.20 46.91 -44.11
CA ASP A 726 0.76 47.98 -43.21
C ASP A 726 -0.38 48.82 -43.81
N ALA A 727 -0.27 49.17 -45.08
CA ALA A 727 -1.30 49.95 -45.77
C ALA A 727 -2.66 49.23 -45.86
N GLU A 728 -2.65 47.93 -46.15
CA GLU A 728 -3.85 47.09 -46.18
C GLU A 728 -4.50 47.03 -44.81
N PHE A 729 -3.74 46.71 -43.76
CA PHE A 729 -4.28 46.60 -42.39
C PHE A 729 -4.77 47.95 -41.87
N LYS A 730 -4.08 49.04 -42.19
CA LYS A 730 -4.54 50.39 -41.87
C LYS A 730 -5.91 50.66 -42.47
N ALA A 731 -6.10 50.38 -43.76
CA ALA A 731 -7.39 50.55 -44.44
C ALA A 731 -8.50 49.69 -43.80
N ARG A 732 -8.22 48.44 -43.42
CA ARG A 732 -9.18 47.56 -42.74
C ARG A 732 -9.57 48.12 -41.34
N VAL A 733 -8.62 48.64 -40.56
CA VAL A 733 -8.86 49.25 -39.24
C VAL A 733 -9.71 50.56 -39.43
N GLU A 734 -9.38 51.41 -40.37
CA GLU A 734 -10.13 52.65 -40.62
C GLU A 734 -11.57 52.36 -41.09
N ALA A 735 -11.77 51.33 -41.94
CA ALA A 735 -13.10 50.90 -42.35
C ALA A 735 -13.94 50.40 -41.17
N ALA A 736 -13.37 49.58 -40.30
CA ALA A 736 -14.05 49.13 -39.10
C ALA A 736 -14.39 50.27 -38.14
N LYS A 737 -13.46 51.22 -37.92
CA LYS A 737 -13.68 52.42 -37.09
C LYS A 737 -14.80 53.31 -37.64
N ALA A 738 -14.92 53.47 -38.99
CA ALA A 738 -15.99 54.24 -39.62
C ALA A 738 -17.38 53.64 -39.33
N GLU A 739 -17.47 52.34 -39.07
CA GLU A 739 -18.70 51.64 -38.64
C GLU A 739 -18.87 51.58 -37.11
N GLY A 740 -17.99 52.20 -36.33
CA GLY A 740 -18.01 52.09 -34.84
C GLY A 740 -17.60 50.72 -34.32
N LYS A 741 -16.86 49.96 -35.14
CA LYS A 741 -16.38 48.61 -34.82
C LYS A 741 -14.87 48.56 -34.62
N VAL A 742 -14.39 47.45 -34.01
CA VAL A 742 -12.97 47.12 -33.87
C VAL A 742 -12.67 45.74 -34.45
N LEU A 743 -11.47 45.57 -35.01
CA LEU A 743 -11.05 44.29 -35.54
C LEU A 743 -10.59 43.36 -34.42
N ARG A 744 -11.01 42.09 -34.46
CA ARG A 744 -10.56 41.04 -33.59
C ARG A 744 -10.27 39.76 -34.38
N TYR A 745 -9.28 38.95 -33.92
CA TYR A 745 -9.01 37.63 -34.49
C TYR A 745 -9.75 36.60 -33.66
N VAL A 746 -10.72 35.94 -34.26
CA VAL A 746 -11.73 35.17 -33.51
C VAL A 746 -11.87 33.77 -34.08
N GLY A 747 -11.96 32.77 -33.18
CA GLY A 747 -12.46 31.43 -33.48
C GLY A 747 -13.96 31.35 -33.24
N GLN A 748 -14.71 30.80 -34.20
CA GLN A 748 -16.18 30.66 -34.16
C GLN A 748 -16.57 29.20 -34.42
N ILE A 749 -17.55 28.71 -33.64
CA ILE A 749 -18.25 27.45 -33.91
C ILE A 749 -19.71 27.82 -34.16
N LYS A 750 -20.21 27.53 -35.32
CA LYS A 750 -21.57 27.82 -35.69
C LYS A 750 -22.12 26.80 -36.66
N ASP A 751 -23.34 26.33 -36.44
CA ASP A 751 -24.02 25.34 -37.29
C ASP A 751 -23.17 24.13 -37.68
N GLY A 752 -22.35 23.62 -36.71
CA GLY A 752 -21.44 22.48 -36.90
C GLY A 752 -20.14 22.82 -37.68
N HIS A 753 -19.88 24.06 -38.00
CA HIS A 753 -18.68 24.52 -38.70
C HIS A 753 -17.75 25.31 -37.80
N CYS A 754 -16.45 25.13 -37.99
CA CYS A 754 -15.39 25.84 -37.28
C CYS A 754 -14.68 26.82 -38.21
N LYS A 755 -14.61 28.10 -37.82
CA LYS A 755 -13.90 29.13 -38.60
C LYS A 755 -13.03 29.99 -37.68
N VAL A 756 -11.85 30.29 -38.17
CA VAL A 756 -10.91 31.24 -37.53
C VAL A 756 -10.69 32.38 -38.54
N SER A 757 -11.00 33.60 -38.15
CA SER A 757 -10.90 34.76 -39.06
C SER A 757 -10.80 36.09 -38.31
N ILE A 758 -10.45 37.14 -39.08
CA ILE A 758 -10.54 38.53 -38.63
C ILE A 758 -11.98 39.02 -38.79
N ILE A 759 -12.62 39.41 -37.68
CA ILE A 759 -13.98 39.97 -37.72
C ILE A 759 -14.03 41.40 -37.15
N ALA A 760 -14.98 42.20 -37.60
CA ALA A 760 -15.27 43.49 -37.03
C ALA A 760 -16.42 43.39 -36.04
N VAL A 761 -16.17 43.73 -34.75
CA VAL A 761 -17.13 43.62 -33.65
C VAL A 761 -17.54 45.00 -33.14
N ASP A 762 -18.81 45.18 -32.82
CA ASP A 762 -19.33 46.44 -32.24
C ASP A 762 -19.31 46.45 -30.72
N GLN A 763 -19.68 47.53 -30.08
CA GLN A 763 -19.64 47.75 -28.64
C GLN A 763 -20.57 46.80 -27.83
N ASN A 764 -21.52 46.12 -28.46
CA ASN A 764 -22.42 45.18 -27.81
C ASN A 764 -21.85 43.77 -27.79
N ASN A 765 -20.85 43.49 -28.62
CA ASN A 765 -20.20 42.20 -28.66
C ASN A 765 -19.27 42.04 -27.43
N PRO A 766 -19.30 40.93 -26.69
CA PRO A 766 -18.48 40.69 -25.50
C PRO A 766 -16.97 40.78 -25.79
N LEU A 767 -16.52 40.56 -27.02
CA LEU A 767 -15.12 40.62 -27.43
C LEU A 767 -14.60 42.04 -27.72
N TYR A 768 -15.48 43.03 -27.79
CA TYR A 768 -15.12 44.42 -28.19
C TYR A 768 -13.98 45.02 -27.39
N LYS A 769 -14.01 44.83 -26.02
CA LYS A 769 -13.03 45.39 -25.08
C LYS A 769 -11.83 44.50 -24.81
N VAL A 770 -11.71 43.35 -25.48
CA VAL A 770 -10.64 42.38 -25.23
C VAL A 770 -9.37 42.77 -26.00
N LYS A 771 -8.28 43.02 -25.28
CA LYS A 771 -6.99 43.45 -25.83
C LYS A 771 -5.86 43.15 -24.84
N ASP A 772 -4.63 43.56 -25.13
CA ASP A 772 -3.46 43.50 -24.23
C ASP A 772 -3.09 42.09 -23.79
N GLY A 773 -3.30 41.09 -24.62
CA GLY A 773 -2.93 39.68 -24.36
C GLY A 773 -4.02 38.86 -23.64
N GLU A 774 -5.19 39.44 -23.41
CA GLU A 774 -6.31 38.72 -22.80
C GLU A 774 -6.97 37.76 -23.80
N ASN A 775 -7.46 36.65 -23.27
CA ASN A 775 -8.39 35.75 -23.95
C ASN A 775 -9.81 35.99 -23.46
N ALA A 776 -10.79 35.82 -24.33
CA ALA A 776 -12.19 35.81 -23.93
C ALA A 776 -12.94 34.78 -24.77
N LEU A 777 -13.76 33.98 -24.11
CA LEU A 777 -14.51 32.87 -24.69
C LEU A 777 -15.98 33.07 -24.34
N ALA A 778 -16.82 33.27 -25.35
CA ALA A 778 -18.26 33.49 -25.20
C ALA A 778 -19.01 32.24 -25.70
N PHE A 779 -19.63 31.52 -24.77
CA PHE A 779 -20.43 30.33 -25.06
C PHE A 779 -21.92 30.72 -25.06
N TYR A 780 -22.57 30.64 -26.19
CA TYR A 780 -24.02 30.78 -26.36
C TYR A 780 -24.59 29.35 -26.37
N THR A 781 -25.25 29.00 -25.28
CA THR A 781 -25.86 27.68 -25.15
C THR A 781 -27.38 27.80 -25.12
N ARG A 782 -28.09 26.68 -25.07
CA ARG A 782 -29.54 26.65 -24.94
C ARG A 782 -30.04 27.52 -23.78
N TYR A 783 -29.30 27.55 -22.66
CA TYR A 783 -29.68 28.26 -21.44
C TYR A 783 -28.99 29.63 -21.27
N TYR A 784 -27.85 29.85 -21.93
CA TYR A 784 -27.08 31.09 -21.87
C TYR A 784 -27.17 31.86 -23.17
N GLN A 785 -28.36 32.45 -23.42
CA GLN A 785 -28.64 33.40 -24.54
C GLN A 785 -29.83 34.32 -24.20
N PRO A 786 -29.90 35.55 -24.68
CA PRO A 786 -28.93 36.17 -25.62
C PRO A 786 -27.62 36.59 -24.90
N ILE A 787 -27.49 36.47 -23.58
CA ILE A 787 -26.29 36.79 -22.84
C ILE A 787 -25.47 35.51 -22.67
N PRO A 788 -24.25 35.41 -23.27
CA PRO A 788 -23.43 34.22 -23.22
C PRO A 788 -22.79 34.02 -21.86
N LEU A 789 -22.41 32.77 -21.55
CA LEU A 789 -21.39 32.52 -20.54
C LEU A 789 -20.03 33.03 -21.06
N LEU A 790 -19.49 34.04 -20.41
CA LEU A 790 -18.24 34.69 -20.81
C LEU A 790 -17.12 34.34 -19.81
N LEU A 791 -16.07 33.71 -20.33
CA LEU A 791 -14.82 33.51 -19.58
C LEU A 791 -13.76 34.46 -20.15
N ARG A 792 -13.15 35.29 -19.29
CA ARG A 792 -12.15 36.28 -19.69
C ARG A 792 -10.96 36.29 -18.72
N GLY A 793 -9.75 36.33 -19.24
CA GLY A 793 -8.51 36.42 -18.45
C GLY A 793 -7.26 36.24 -19.30
N TYR A 794 -6.11 36.12 -18.66
CA TYR A 794 -4.88 35.81 -19.38
C TYR A 794 -4.88 34.35 -19.86
N GLY A 795 -4.74 34.14 -21.14
CA GLY A 795 -4.76 32.83 -21.80
C GLY A 795 -3.37 32.29 -22.18
N ALA A 796 -2.29 32.85 -21.60
CA ALA A 796 -0.93 32.45 -21.85
C ALA A 796 -0.05 32.77 -20.62
N GLY A 797 1.07 32.10 -20.49
CA GLY A 797 2.07 32.31 -19.45
C GLY A 797 2.37 31.04 -18.63
N ASN A 798 3.64 30.82 -18.28
CA ASN A 798 4.09 29.61 -17.59
C ASN A 798 3.37 29.42 -16.24
N ALA A 799 3.25 30.49 -15.44
CA ALA A 799 2.65 30.41 -14.11
C ALA A 799 1.15 30.07 -14.16
N VAL A 800 0.41 30.68 -15.09
CA VAL A 800 -1.05 30.43 -15.24
C VAL A 800 -1.29 29.02 -15.78
N THR A 801 -0.48 28.58 -16.76
CA THR A 801 -0.58 27.22 -17.31
C THR A 801 -0.21 26.17 -16.24
N ALA A 802 0.88 26.39 -15.50
CA ALA A 802 1.27 25.51 -14.40
C ALA A 802 0.17 25.39 -13.32
N ALA A 803 -0.48 26.51 -12.98
CA ALA A 803 -1.60 26.52 -12.01
C ALA A 803 -2.80 25.69 -12.52
N GLY A 804 -3.12 25.75 -13.81
CA GLY A 804 -4.17 24.92 -14.40
C GLY A 804 -3.81 23.43 -14.40
N ILE A 805 -2.57 23.08 -14.73
CA ILE A 805 -2.06 21.70 -14.62
C ILE A 805 -2.13 21.23 -13.17
N PHE A 806 -1.73 22.07 -12.22
CA PHE A 806 -1.78 21.76 -10.80
C PHE A 806 -3.22 21.48 -10.32
N ALA A 807 -4.19 22.28 -10.79
CA ALA A 807 -5.60 22.03 -10.51
C ALA A 807 -6.05 20.67 -11.08
N ASP A 808 -5.67 20.34 -12.32
CA ASP A 808 -5.99 19.05 -12.94
C ASP A 808 -5.35 17.87 -12.17
N ILE A 809 -4.12 18.00 -11.67
CA ILE A 809 -3.49 16.99 -10.82
C ILE A 809 -4.34 16.75 -9.56
N LEU A 810 -4.80 17.81 -8.89
CA LEU A 810 -5.66 17.66 -7.70
C LEU A 810 -7.02 17.04 -8.03
N ARG A 811 -7.56 17.27 -9.23
CA ARG A 811 -8.80 16.64 -9.73
C ARG A 811 -8.66 15.13 -9.96
N THR A 812 -7.43 14.59 -10.04
CA THR A 812 -7.23 13.12 -10.10
C THR A 812 -7.59 12.44 -8.79
N LEU A 813 -7.51 13.16 -7.66
CA LEU A 813 -7.91 12.64 -6.37
C LEU A 813 -9.42 12.36 -6.34
N HIS A 814 -9.79 11.21 -5.79
CA HIS A 814 -11.19 10.90 -5.52
C HIS A 814 -11.66 11.72 -4.29
N HIS A 815 -12.80 12.38 -4.43
CA HIS A 815 -13.45 13.09 -3.33
C HIS A 815 -14.21 12.18 -2.39
#